data_3b3a82b7c7055cb7d4e3172060e7d84c
#
_entry.id   3b3a82b7c7055cb7d4e3172060e7d84c
#
_cell.length_a   1.000
_cell.length_b   1.000
_cell.length_c   1.000
_cell.angle_alpha   90.00
_cell.angle_beta   90.00
_cell.angle_gamma   90.00
#
_symmetry.space_group_name_H-M   'P 1'
#
loop_
_entity.id
_entity.type
_entity.pdbx_description
1 polymer ?
#
loop_
_entity_poly.entity_id
_entity_poly.type
_entity_poly.pdbx_seq_one_letter_code
_entity_poly.pdbx_strand_id
1 'polypeptide(L)'
;MEDFKQRYIAARRAVIAQDLSRLNPMQRQAAMTTEGPLLLLAGAGSGKTTVLIQRVYNLLTYGRGGDSEEVPAWATEEDLQFLESFPARPTEEDVRRARRLCALDAPKPWEIIAITFTNKAAGELKDRLAARLGPEANDIWASTFHSACVRILRRDIDRLGFDKDFTIYDTDDSKRVIKDILKELNLEEKTFPPRSVLAAISHSKDQYETPEDFAKRYEAAGDWKMTRIAKIYAAYAKKLRTANALDFDDIIFHTVTLLQQERSVLDYYQRKFRYVLVDEYQDTNHLQYLLTSLLAGGYKNLCVVGDDDQSIYRFRGANIENILNFEEQYPTARTIRLEQNYRSTQNILDAANAVIQNNQGRKGKTLWTDNGGGDVVTVKTTFNESDEANYVAGDILMGVNRGRNFRDTAVLYRMNAQSNALEYAMKRNGIPYKVVGGMKFFDRAEVKDMLAYLCVLNNPLDDLRLRRIINNPPRGIGATTLDKVGALAESQGASLYEIIRNADLFPELKASSAKLLKFADLIDGLRRAGTELALPEFYDAVCDQTGYVKALEEKNDMESRGRIENVQELKSNILGFLEQQPEDATLSGFLNEIALYTDLDSVEASDDCVTMMTIHSAKGLEFPVVYVVGMEEGIFPGASAQYDQEELEEERRLCYVAMTRAKEKLTLTNCRQRMLYGRTSANRASRFLEEIPEENMRWESKPEPRFGGMEHDGTFGGDRYEDGWGSSPARAGGSWSSGGVHSYRAPAQAPQRPLASVRQASSARKNAAPAAPLLQLQQGDMVEHTAFGKGMVLSVRPMGGDALAEVAFDTVGKKKLMLKSAGAHMRKL
;
A
#
# COMPACT_ATOMS: atom_id res chain seq x y z
N MET A 1 -14.08 58.32 14.39
CA MET A 1 -14.39 56.92 14.81
C MET A 1 -14.16 55.92 13.70
N GLU A 2 -14.66 56.15 12.46
CA GLU A 2 -14.45 55.23 11.37
C GLU A 2 -12.96 55.10 10.97
N ASP A 3 -12.22 56.18 10.91
CA ASP A 3 -10.78 56.20 10.65
C ASP A 3 -9.97 55.40 11.71
N PHE A 4 -10.28 55.60 12.99
CA PHE A 4 -9.68 54.85 14.08
C PHE A 4 -9.95 53.36 13.94
N LYS A 5 -11.20 53.00 13.64
CA LYS A 5 -11.59 51.60 13.46
C LYS A 5 -10.81 50.93 12.31
N GLN A 6 -10.74 51.57 11.16
CA GLN A 6 -10.03 51.04 10.01
C GLN A 6 -8.52 50.90 10.29
N ARG A 7 -7.89 51.91 10.88
CA ARG A 7 -6.48 51.86 11.27
C ARG A 7 -6.20 50.75 12.27
N TYR A 8 -7.05 50.62 13.30
CA TYR A 8 -6.88 49.61 14.34
C TYR A 8 -6.97 48.19 13.74
N ILE A 9 -7.94 47.91 12.86
CA ILE A 9 -8.10 46.66 12.19
C ILE A 9 -6.86 46.35 11.31
N ALA A 10 -6.39 47.33 10.54
CA ALA A 10 -5.19 47.18 9.71
C ALA A 10 -3.94 46.89 10.55
N ALA A 11 -3.69 47.63 11.61
CA ALA A 11 -2.56 47.45 12.51
C ALA A 11 -2.62 46.08 13.24
N ARG A 12 -3.78 45.69 13.74
CA ARG A 12 -4.01 44.36 14.34
C ARG A 12 -3.69 43.23 13.37
N ARG A 13 -4.22 43.31 12.15
CA ARG A 13 -3.94 42.30 11.10
C ARG A 13 -2.46 42.26 10.75
N ALA A 14 -1.77 43.37 10.70
CA ALA A 14 -0.34 43.45 10.46
C ALA A 14 0.48 42.77 11.58
N VAL A 15 0.14 43.00 12.85
CA VAL A 15 0.79 42.37 14.00
C VAL A 15 0.58 40.83 13.98
N ILE A 16 -0.64 40.38 13.75
CA ILE A 16 -0.93 38.94 13.65
C ILE A 16 -0.18 38.31 12.44
N ALA A 17 -0.14 39.01 11.31
CA ALA A 17 0.60 38.55 10.13
C ALA A 17 2.11 38.50 10.38
N GLN A 18 2.67 39.40 11.22
CA GLN A 18 4.06 39.35 11.61
C GLN A 18 4.39 38.13 12.50
N ASP A 19 3.53 37.77 13.46
CA ASP A 19 3.69 36.55 14.27
C ASP A 19 3.62 35.28 13.41
N LEU A 20 2.87 35.29 12.31
CA LEU A 20 2.75 34.21 11.32
C LEU A 20 3.70 34.39 10.12
N SER A 21 4.77 35.18 10.24
CA SER A 21 5.68 35.53 9.14
C SER A 21 6.43 34.33 8.50
N ARG A 22 6.54 33.20 9.24
CA ARG A 22 7.13 31.95 8.73
C ARG A 22 6.27 31.26 7.67
N LEU A 23 4.99 31.65 7.56
CA LEU A 23 4.07 31.11 6.58
C LEU A 23 4.14 31.92 5.27
N ASN A 24 3.98 31.24 4.15
CA ASN A 24 3.77 31.93 2.88
C ASN A 24 2.42 32.71 2.88
N PRO A 25 2.18 33.62 1.92
CA PRO A 25 0.97 34.44 1.91
C PRO A 25 -0.34 33.62 1.98
N MET A 26 -0.44 32.50 1.21
CA MET A 26 -1.64 31.66 1.18
C MET A 26 -1.82 30.87 2.46
N GLN A 27 -0.75 30.32 3.01
CA GLN A 27 -0.76 29.63 4.30
C GLN A 27 -1.15 30.58 5.44
N ARG A 28 -0.65 31.83 5.41
CA ARG A 28 -0.98 32.86 6.39
C ARG A 28 -2.44 33.26 6.29
N GLN A 29 -2.95 33.48 5.07
CA GLN A 29 -4.36 33.74 4.86
C GLN A 29 -5.23 32.60 5.42
N ALA A 30 -4.86 31.33 5.15
CA ALA A 30 -5.56 30.16 5.67
C ALA A 30 -5.57 30.11 7.21
N ALA A 31 -4.46 30.45 7.85
CA ALA A 31 -4.38 30.48 9.33
C ALA A 31 -5.19 31.62 9.92
N MET A 32 -5.27 32.79 9.24
CA MET A 32 -5.95 33.99 9.70
C MET A 32 -7.45 34.02 9.38
N THR A 33 -7.94 33.20 8.43
CA THR A 33 -9.39 33.09 8.14
C THR A 33 -10.04 32.21 9.21
N THR A 34 -10.73 32.81 10.19
CA THR A 34 -11.14 32.11 11.41
C THR A 34 -12.57 31.60 11.37
N GLU A 35 -13.51 32.35 10.82
CA GLU A 35 -14.93 32.08 10.90
C GLU A 35 -15.51 31.52 9.60
N GLY A 36 -16.52 30.69 9.74
CA GLY A 36 -17.26 30.06 8.64
C GLY A 36 -16.59 28.80 8.07
N PRO A 37 -17.25 28.15 7.10
CA PRO A 37 -16.71 26.98 6.43
C PRO A 37 -15.49 27.36 5.58
N LEU A 38 -14.41 26.59 5.72
CA LEU A 38 -13.14 26.82 5.03
C LEU A 38 -12.62 25.51 4.43
N LEU A 39 -12.42 25.51 3.13
CA LEU A 39 -11.71 24.44 2.42
C LEU A 39 -10.26 24.86 2.15
N LEU A 40 -9.31 24.13 2.70
CA LEU A 40 -7.91 24.25 2.35
C LEU A 40 -7.58 23.15 1.33
N LEU A 41 -7.57 23.52 0.05
CA LEU A 41 -7.20 22.64 -1.03
C LEU A 41 -5.67 22.65 -1.15
N ALA A 42 -5.05 21.66 -0.54
CA ALA A 42 -3.61 21.67 -0.26
C ALA A 42 -2.91 20.53 -0.99
N GLY A 43 -2.07 20.86 -1.97
CA GLY A 43 -1.31 19.88 -2.74
C GLY A 43 -0.29 19.10 -1.90
N ALA A 44 0.31 18.08 -2.53
CA ALA A 44 1.38 17.30 -1.92
C ALA A 44 2.52 18.22 -1.47
N GLY A 45 3.07 18.00 -0.26
CA GLY A 45 4.22 18.77 0.24
C GLY A 45 3.99 20.27 0.48
N SER A 46 2.73 20.76 0.45
CA SER A 46 2.40 22.19 0.65
C SER A 46 2.36 22.64 2.10
N GLY A 47 2.65 21.76 3.06
CA GLY A 47 2.66 22.07 4.48
C GLY A 47 1.28 22.05 5.13
N LYS A 48 0.35 21.21 4.68
CA LYS A 48 -1.01 21.00 5.25
C LYS A 48 -1.03 21.03 6.77
N THR A 49 -0.28 20.13 7.40
CA THR A 49 -0.22 20.00 8.86
C THR A 49 0.34 21.27 9.53
N THR A 50 1.32 21.93 8.90
CA THR A 50 1.88 23.19 9.42
C THR A 50 0.80 24.27 9.44
N VAL A 51 0.03 24.43 8.39
CA VAL A 51 -1.07 25.41 8.34
C VAL A 51 -2.13 25.09 9.39
N LEU A 52 -2.50 23.82 9.55
CA LEU A 52 -3.47 23.39 10.55
C LEU A 52 -3.00 23.77 11.98
N ILE A 53 -1.74 23.48 12.31
CA ILE A 53 -1.15 23.82 13.60
C ILE A 53 -1.13 25.34 13.82
N GLN A 54 -0.69 26.10 12.82
CA GLN A 54 -0.62 27.56 12.93
C GLN A 54 -2.02 28.21 12.98
N ARG A 55 -3.03 27.60 12.35
CA ARG A 55 -4.43 28.00 12.48
C ARG A 55 -4.94 27.78 13.90
N VAL A 56 -4.70 26.60 14.49
CA VAL A 56 -5.06 26.31 15.89
C VAL A 56 -4.36 27.28 16.82
N TYR A 57 -3.06 27.56 16.61
CA TYR A 57 -2.32 28.56 17.37
C TYR A 57 -2.94 29.95 17.25
N ASN A 58 -3.28 30.38 16.02
CA ASN A 58 -3.92 31.69 15.79
C ASN A 58 -5.27 31.80 16.51
N LEU A 59 -6.10 30.73 16.42
CA LEU A 59 -7.41 30.71 17.10
C LEU A 59 -7.27 30.84 18.60
N LEU A 60 -6.38 30.09 19.24
CA LEU A 60 -6.19 30.13 20.70
C LEU A 60 -5.51 31.41 21.18
N THR A 61 -4.69 32.03 20.32
CA THR A 61 -3.95 33.26 20.71
C THR A 61 -4.74 34.51 20.39
N TYR A 62 -5.38 34.61 19.24
CA TYR A 62 -5.99 35.84 18.74
C TYR A 62 -7.49 35.72 18.47
N GLY A 63 -8.05 34.51 18.56
CA GLY A 63 -9.46 34.27 18.24
C GLY A 63 -9.84 34.74 16.84
N ARG A 64 -10.90 35.57 16.77
CA ARG A 64 -11.37 36.20 15.52
C ARG A 64 -10.57 37.46 15.11
N GLY A 65 -9.47 37.77 15.80
CA GLY A 65 -8.69 39.01 15.58
C GLY A 65 -8.16 39.17 14.16
N GLY A 66 -7.92 38.03 13.41
CA GLY A 66 -7.34 38.04 12.09
C GLY A 66 -8.28 38.55 10.97
N ASP A 67 -9.55 38.24 11.04
CA ASP A 67 -10.53 38.58 10.00
C ASP A 67 -11.75 39.40 10.47
N SER A 68 -11.94 39.59 11.78
CA SER A 68 -13.02 40.41 12.32
C SER A 68 -12.84 41.90 12.04
N GLU A 69 -13.94 42.59 11.84
CA GLU A 69 -14.01 44.05 11.72
C GLU A 69 -14.39 44.73 13.04
N GLU A 70 -14.51 44.01 14.12
CA GLU A 70 -14.80 44.50 15.44
C GLU A 70 -13.54 45.13 16.08
N VAL A 71 -13.70 46.23 16.78
CA VAL A 71 -12.66 46.86 17.60
C VAL A 71 -13.15 46.84 19.04
N PRO A 72 -12.32 46.42 20.03
CA PRO A 72 -12.72 46.43 21.43
C PRO A 72 -13.10 47.84 21.90
N ALA A 73 -14.22 47.96 22.60
CA ALA A 73 -14.71 49.25 23.06
C ALA A 73 -13.74 49.96 24.04
N TRP A 74 -12.81 49.22 24.63
CA TRP A 74 -11.78 49.74 25.54
C TRP A 74 -10.47 50.17 24.85
N ALA A 75 -10.33 49.95 23.54
CA ALA A 75 -9.13 50.29 22.79
C ALA A 75 -8.95 51.80 22.69
N THR A 76 -7.73 52.26 22.95
CA THR A 76 -7.34 53.65 22.97
C THR A 76 -6.47 54.02 21.76
N GLU A 77 -6.27 55.32 21.53
CA GLU A 77 -5.33 55.83 20.52
C GLU A 77 -3.87 55.45 20.85
N GLU A 78 -3.50 55.33 22.13
CA GLU A 78 -2.18 54.86 22.58
C GLU A 78 -1.98 53.38 22.19
N ASP A 79 -3.02 52.56 22.29
CA ASP A 79 -2.99 51.16 21.89
C ASP A 79 -2.88 51.02 20.36
N LEU A 80 -3.55 51.90 19.61
CA LEU A 80 -3.42 51.94 18.16
C LEU A 80 -1.99 52.32 17.75
N GLN A 81 -1.42 53.36 18.33
CA GLN A 81 -0.04 53.77 18.05
C GLN A 81 0.97 52.67 18.38
N PHE A 82 0.76 51.93 19.46
CA PHE A 82 1.57 50.77 19.80
C PHE A 82 1.47 49.70 18.72
N LEU A 83 0.28 49.36 18.22
CA LEU A 83 0.11 48.34 17.15
C LEU A 83 0.70 48.82 15.82
N GLU A 84 0.55 50.11 15.47
CA GLU A 84 1.11 50.70 14.25
C GLU A 84 2.66 50.72 14.24
N SER A 85 3.24 50.94 15.45
CA SER A 85 4.69 50.98 15.68
C SER A 85 5.28 49.64 16.16
N PHE A 86 4.54 48.52 16.05
CA PHE A 86 4.96 47.24 16.58
C PHE A 86 6.32 46.83 16.02
N PRO A 87 7.33 46.53 16.87
CA PRO A 87 8.70 46.37 16.44
C PRO A 87 8.91 45.04 15.69
N ALA A 88 9.83 45.02 14.71
CA ALA A 88 10.22 43.81 13.97
C ALA A 88 10.85 42.73 14.88
N ARG A 89 11.44 43.15 16.03
CA ARG A 89 11.98 42.28 17.09
C ARG A 89 11.34 42.66 18.42
N PRO A 90 10.14 42.15 18.72
CA PRO A 90 9.42 42.50 19.93
C PRO A 90 10.07 41.85 21.17
N THR A 91 9.98 42.55 22.30
CA THR A 91 10.27 42.00 23.63
C THR A 91 9.13 41.05 24.05
N GLU A 92 9.33 40.25 25.09
CA GLU A 92 8.24 39.44 25.66
C GLU A 92 7.05 40.26 26.17
N GLU A 93 7.33 41.47 26.65
CA GLU A 93 6.28 42.39 27.10
C GLU A 93 5.49 42.96 25.92
N ASP A 94 6.17 43.32 24.82
CA ASP A 94 5.51 43.74 23.59
C ASP A 94 4.61 42.65 23.04
N VAL A 95 5.08 41.40 23.01
CA VAL A 95 4.29 40.24 22.57
C VAL A 95 3.06 40.03 23.46
N ARG A 96 3.21 40.14 24.78
CA ARG A 96 2.08 39.98 25.70
C ARG A 96 1.05 41.13 25.53
N ARG A 97 1.51 42.38 25.36
CA ARG A 97 0.62 43.52 25.10
C ARG A 97 -0.09 43.36 23.75
N ALA A 98 0.65 43.00 22.69
CA ALA A 98 0.08 42.80 21.38
C ALA A 98 -0.98 41.69 21.38
N ARG A 99 -0.70 40.53 22.01
CA ARG A 99 -1.69 39.44 22.11
C ARG A 99 -2.99 39.91 22.78
N ARG A 100 -2.91 40.66 23.84
CA ARG A 100 -4.10 41.22 24.53
C ARG A 100 -4.88 42.19 23.63
N LEU A 101 -4.19 43.04 22.87
CA LEU A 101 -4.81 44.02 21.99
C LEU A 101 -5.38 43.39 20.72
N CYS A 102 -4.72 42.34 20.19
CA CYS A 102 -5.13 41.66 18.95
C CYS A 102 -6.16 40.56 19.19
N ALA A 103 -6.26 40.00 20.38
CA ALA A 103 -7.18 38.95 20.71
C ALA A 103 -8.64 39.42 20.72
N LEU A 104 -9.48 38.66 20.00
CA LEU A 104 -10.92 38.89 19.98
C LEU A 104 -11.62 37.53 20.10
N ASP A 105 -12.28 37.33 21.25
CA ASP A 105 -13.10 36.14 21.49
C ASP A 105 -12.37 34.82 21.21
N ALA A 106 -11.15 34.67 21.77
CA ALA A 106 -10.34 33.49 21.62
C ALA A 106 -11.01 32.28 22.30
N PRO A 107 -11.13 31.13 21.57
CA PRO A 107 -11.70 29.90 22.12
C PRO A 107 -10.79 29.31 23.19
N LYS A 108 -11.37 28.47 24.04
CA LYS A 108 -10.61 27.62 24.94
C LYS A 108 -10.11 26.36 24.21
N PRO A 109 -8.99 25.73 24.63
CA PRO A 109 -8.46 24.53 23.95
C PRO A 109 -9.51 23.40 23.77
N TRP A 110 -10.36 23.18 24.76
CA TRP A 110 -11.42 22.16 24.71
C TRP A 110 -12.61 22.50 23.80
N GLU A 111 -12.66 23.73 23.26
CA GLU A 111 -13.66 24.16 22.26
C GLU A 111 -13.20 23.86 20.81
N ILE A 112 -12.01 23.28 20.65
CA ILE A 112 -11.44 22.90 19.36
C ILE A 112 -11.37 21.38 19.26
N ILE A 113 -11.93 20.83 18.17
CA ILE A 113 -11.73 19.44 17.78
C ILE A 113 -10.96 19.38 16.46
N ALA A 114 -9.88 18.58 16.41
CA ALA A 114 -9.06 18.34 15.23
C ALA A 114 -8.99 16.84 14.95
N ILE A 115 -9.55 16.41 13.83
CA ILE A 115 -9.74 15.00 13.46
C ILE A 115 -8.77 14.62 12.35
N THR A 116 -8.12 13.47 12.52
CA THR A 116 -7.24 12.85 11.52
C THR A 116 -7.62 11.39 11.28
N PHE A 117 -6.97 10.72 10.28
CA PHE A 117 -7.27 9.33 9.95
C PHE A 117 -6.49 8.30 10.76
N THR A 118 -5.28 8.62 11.22
CA THR A 118 -4.40 7.66 11.89
C THR A 118 -3.97 8.13 13.28
N ASN A 119 -3.80 7.18 14.20
CA ASN A 119 -3.29 7.48 15.54
C ASN A 119 -1.90 8.13 15.51
N LYS A 120 -1.07 7.76 14.53
CA LYS A 120 0.24 8.39 14.31
C LYS A 120 0.10 9.87 13.98
N ALA A 121 -0.78 10.22 13.02
CA ALA A 121 -1.02 11.62 12.65
C ALA A 121 -1.64 12.42 13.82
N ALA A 122 -2.55 11.82 14.59
CA ALA A 122 -3.12 12.45 15.78
C ALA A 122 -2.06 12.69 16.86
N GLY A 123 -1.15 11.73 17.09
CA GLY A 123 -0.02 11.87 18.00
C GLY A 123 0.93 12.99 17.56
N GLU A 124 1.34 12.98 16.28
CA GLU A 124 2.21 14.01 15.72
C GLU A 124 1.58 15.41 15.80
N LEU A 125 0.26 15.52 15.54
CA LEU A 125 -0.47 16.77 15.69
C LEU A 125 -0.44 17.27 17.14
N LYS A 126 -0.68 16.39 18.12
CA LYS A 126 -0.61 16.74 19.55
C LYS A 126 0.78 17.20 19.96
N ASP A 127 1.82 16.46 19.57
CA ASP A 127 3.21 16.78 19.92
C ASP A 127 3.61 18.15 19.36
N ARG A 128 3.27 18.44 18.11
CA ARG A 128 3.55 19.72 17.47
C ARG A 128 2.75 20.88 18.07
N LEU A 129 1.49 20.63 18.45
CA LEU A 129 0.68 21.62 19.16
C LEU A 129 1.23 21.89 20.55
N ALA A 130 1.62 20.85 21.30
CA ALA A 130 2.24 20.98 22.62
C ALA A 130 3.58 21.75 22.56
N ALA A 131 4.40 21.48 21.54
CA ALA A 131 5.65 22.21 21.33
C ALA A 131 5.44 23.70 21.04
N ARG A 132 4.30 24.10 20.45
CA ARG A 132 3.99 25.50 20.10
C ARG A 132 3.21 26.24 21.16
N LEU A 133 2.28 25.57 21.85
CA LEU A 133 1.30 26.16 22.78
C LEU A 133 1.58 25.82 24.24
N GLY A 134 2.46 24.84 24.51
CA GLY A 134 2.70 24.32 25.84
C GLY A 134 1.64 23.33 26.33
N PRO A 135 1.58 23.02 27.63
CA PRO A 135 0.73 21.95 28.19
C PRO A 135 -0.77 22.12 27.94
N GLU A 136 -1.25 23.33 27.75
CA GLU A 136 -2.67 23.64 27.48
C GLU A 136 -3.17 23.00 26.18
N ALA A 137 -2.26 22.71 25.26
CA ALA A 137 -2.59 22.00 24.02
C ALA A 137 -3.17 20.58 24.25
N ASN A 138 -2.94 19.97 25.40
CA ASN A 138 -3.47 18.65 25.74
C ASN A 138 -5.00 18.62 25.89
N ASP A 139 -5.62 19.76 26.14
CA ASP A 139 -7.07 19.90 26.26
C ASP A 139 -7.78 19.97 24.89
N ILE A 140 -7.02 20.16 23.80
CA ILE A 140 -7.54 20.10 22.43
C ILE A 140 -7.96 18.67 22.10
N TRP A 141 -9.15 18.49 21.50
CA TRP A 141 -9.57 17.18 21.04
C TRP A 141 -8.89 16.79 19.73
N ALA A 142 -7.56 16.59 19.74
CA ALA A 142 -6.83 16.07 18.61
C ALA A 142 -6.88 14.52 18.64
N SER A 143 -7.57 13.88 17.70
CA SER A 143 -7.83 12.43 17.70
C SER A 143 -8.22 11.91 16.33
N THR A 144 -8.31 10.57 16.19
CA THR A 144 -8.94 9.95 15.00
C THR A 144 -10.47 10.02 15.10
N PHE A 145 -11.18 9.83 13.97
CA PHE A 145 -12.64 9.71 13.95
C PHE A 145 -13.14 8.73 15.01
N HIS A 146 -12.62 7.52 15.02
CA HIS A 146 -13.03 6.48 15.96
C HIS A 146 -12.78 6.87 17.41
N SER A 147 -11.60 7.42 17.71
CA SER A 147 -11.28 7.82 19.08
C SER A 147 -12.19 8.94 19.60
N ALA A 148 -12.55 9.89 18.75
CA ALA A 148 -13.52 10.95 19.10
C ALA A 148 -14.90 10.34 19.35
N CYS A 149 -15.36 9.44 18.47
CA CYS A 149 -16.65 8.75 18.60
C CYS A 149 -16.73 7.89 19.85
N VAL A 150 -15.69 7.09 20.15
CA VAL A 150 -15.64 6.29 21.38
C VAL A 150 -15.80 7.19 22.61
N ARG A 151 -15.14 8.36 22.64
CA ARG A 151 -15.25 9.30 23.76
C ARG A 151 -16.66 9.88 23.91
N ILE A 152 -17.35 10.14 22.78
CA ILE A 152 -18.75 10.59 22.76
C ILE A 152 -19.67 9.45 23.27
N LEU A 153 -19.53 8.25 22.74
CA LEU A 153 -20.35 7.09 23.08
C LEU A 153 -20.19 6.69 24.56
N ARG A 154 -18.96 6.66 25.08
CA ARG A 154 -18.73 6.36 26.51
C ARG A 154 -19.45 7.30 27.45
N ARG A 155 -19.80 8.50 26.99
CA ARG A 155 -20.57 9.45 27.78
C ARG A 155 -22.07 9.26 27.65
N ASP A 156 -22.60 9.08 26.44
CA ASP A 156 -24.00 9.29 26.14
C ASP A 156 -24.71 8.11 25.43
N ILE A 157 -24.05 6.96 25.19
CA ILE A 157 -24.62 5.83 24.43
C ILE A 157 -25.81 5.17 25.14
N ASP A 158 -25.95 5.36 26.45
CA ASP A 158 -27.07 4.89 27.25
C ASP A 158 -28.42 5.34 26.70
N ARG A 159 -28.47 6.48 26.01
CA ARG A 159 -29.65 6.99 25.31
C ARG A 159 -30.08 6.14 24.12
N LEU A 160 -29.17 5.39 23.54
CA LEU A 160 -29.49 4.40 22.50
C LEU A 160 -29.79 3.00 23.09
N GLY A 161 -29.75 2.85 24.42
CA GLY A 161 -30.06 1.60 25.11
C GLY A 161 -28.88 0.60 25.12
N PHE A 162 -27.65 1.07 25.08
CA PHE A 162 -26.45 0.32 25.41
C PHE A 162 -25.90 0.77 26.74
N ASP A 163 -25.13 -0.10 27.42
CA ASP A 163 -24.37 0.34 28.59
C ASP A 163 -23.08 1.03 28.17
N LYS A 164 -22.63 1.99 29.01
CA LYS A 164 -21.42 2.78 28.72
C LYS A 164 -20.15 1.96 28.66
N ASP A 165 -20.12 0.80 29.31
CA ASP A 165 -18.99 -0.13 29.34
C ASP A 165 -19.01 -1.14 28.20
N PHE A 166 -19.52 -0.75 27.01
CA PHE A 166 -19.57 -1.60 25.83
C PHE A 166 -18.20 -2.13 25.42
N THR A 167 -18.19 -3.34 24.87
CA THR A 167 -16.98 -3.96 24.31
C THR A 167 -16.83 -3.58 22.83
N ILE A 168 -15.59 -3.36 22.38
CA ILE A 168 -15.29 -3.17 20.96
C ILE A 168 -14.81 -4.49 20.41
N TYR A 169 -15.55 -5.06 19.46
CA TYR A 169 -15.22 -6.29 18.77
C TYR A 169 -14.23 -6.04 17.63
N ASP A 170 -13.21 -6.87 17.56
CA ASP A 170 -12.32 -6.89 16.40
C ASP A 170 -12.91 -7.67 15.22
N THR A 171 -12.16 -7.72 14.12
CA THR A 171 -12.59 -8.41 12.91
C THR A 171 -12.78 -9.91 13.14
N ASP A 172 -12.01 -10.54 14.01
CA ASP A 172 -12.12 -11.98 14.26
C ASP A 172 -13.28 -12.30 15.19
N ASP A 173 -13.58 -11.45 16.16
CA ASP A 173 -14.78 -11.54 16.98
C ASP A 173 -16.04 -11.40 16.09
N SER A 174 -16.05 -10.39 15.22
CA SER A 174 -17.14 -10.16 14.26
C SER A 174 -17.37 -11.37 13.34
N LYS A 175 -16.31 -11.98 12.81
CA LYS A 175 -16.40 -13.21 12.00
C LYS A 175 -17.00 -14.39 12.79
N ARG A 176 -16.64 -14.54 14.07
CA ARG A 176 -17.21 -15.60 14.94
C ARG A 176 -18.71 -15.41 15.09
N VAL A 177 -19.16 -14.18 15.39
CA VAL A 177 -20.60 -13.86 15.49
C VAL A 177 -21.33 -14.20 14.19
N ILE A 178 -20.78 -13.83 13.01
CA ILE A 178 -21.40 -14.18 11.73
C ILE A 178 -21.47 -15.70 11.55
N LYS A 179 -20.42 -16.46 11.86
CA LYS A 179 -20.44 -17.94 11.78
C LYS A 179 -21.53 -18.56 12.65
N ASP A 180 -21.73 -18.04 13.83
CA ASP A 180 -22.79 -18.51 14.72
C ASP A 180 -24.18 -18.20 14.16
N ILE A 181 -24.37 -17.02 13.57
CA ILE A 181 -25.63 -16.64 12.90
C ILE A 181 -25.87 -17.53 11.68
N LEU A 182 -24.88 -17.84 10.87
CA LEU A 182 -25.04 -18.74 9.72
C LEU A 182 -25.51 -20.14 10.16
N LYS A 183 -24.97 -20.67 11.26
CA LYS A 183 -25.42 -21.95 11.84
C LYS A 183 -26.88 -21.87 12.33
N GLU A 184 -27.26 -20.80 13.03
CA GLU A 184 -28.61 -20.59 13.54
C GLU A 184 -29.65 -20.47 12.40
N LEU A 185 -29.27 -19.82 11.29
CA LEU A 185 -30.13 -19.65 10.12
C LEU A 185 -30.05 -20.82 9.12
N ASN A 186 -29.28 -21.88 9.43
CA ASN A 186 -29.00 -23.03 8.55
C ASN A 186 -28.50 -22.59 7.15
N LEU A 187 -27.56 -21.64 7.14
CA LEU A 187 -26.92 -21.14 5.94
C LEU A 187 -25.49 -21.68 5.84
N GLU A 188 -25.07 -22.05 4.62
CA GLU A 188 -23.74 -22.60 4.38
C GLU A 188 -22.70 -21.48 4.31
N GLU A 189 -21.56 -21.64 5.03
CA GLU A 189 -20.42 -20.71 4.98
C GLU A 189 -19.82 -20.58 3.57
N LYS A 190 -19.92 -21.62 2.73
CA LYS A 190 -19.46 -21.56 1.32
C LYS A 190 -20.27 -20.58 0.48
N THR A 191 -21.57 -20.53 0.71
CA THR A 191 -22.48 -19.62 -0.02
C THR A 191 -22.45 -18.21 0.55
N PHE A 192 -22.24 -18.09 1.87
CA PHE A 192 -22.17 -16.84 2.62
C PHE A 192 -20.86 -16.76 3.43
N PRO A 193 -19.70 -16.56 2.78
CA PRO A 193 -18.43 -16.45 3.50
C PRO A 193 -18.50 -15.30 4.51
N PRO A 194 -18.15 -15.53 5.80
CA PRO A 194 -18.29 -14.54 6.87
C PRO A 194 -17.65 -13.19 6.55
N ARG A 195 -16.52 -13.21 5.84
CA ARG A 195 -15.80 -11.99 5.46
C ARG A 195 -16.56 -11.19 4.39
N SER A 196 -17.16 -11.86 3.40
CA SER A 196 -17.97 -11.20 2.37
C SER A 196 -19.27 -10.64 2.95
N VAL A 197 -19.87 -11.34 3.92
CA VAL A 197 -21.04 -10.85 4.65
C VAL A 197 -20.69 -9.61 5.46
N LEU A 198 -19.59 -9.63 6.22
CA LEU A 198 -19.12 -8.47 6.98
C LEU A 198 -18.81 -7.28 6.06
N ALA A 199 -18.17 -7.52 4.91
CA ALA A 199 -17.89 -6.45 3.94
C ALA A 199 -19.19 -5.79 3.42
N ALA A 200 -20.24 -6.58 3.16
CA ALA A 200 -21.53 -6.04 2.75
C ALA A 200 -22.20 -5.23 3.88
N ILE A 201 -22.12 -5.70 5.13
CA ILE A 201 -22.61 -5.00 6.31
C ILE A 201 -21.85 -3.69 6.54
N SER A 202 -20.51 -3.73 6.47
CA SER A 202 -19.64 -2.57 6.63
C SER A 202 -19.97 -1.50 5.58
N HIS A 203 -20.07 -1.91 4.31
CA HIS A 203 -20.47 -0.99 3.23
C HIS A 203 -21.85 -0.34 3.48
N SER A 204 -22.81 -1.10 3.99
CA SER A 204 -24.15 -0.57 4.33
C SER A 204 -24.07 0.45 5.48
N LYS A 205 -23.29 0.13 6.53
CA LYS A 205 -23.06 1.06 7.64
C LYS A 205 -22.37 2.35 7.17
N ASP A 206 -21.39 2.26 6.28
CA ASP A 206 -20.70 3.43 5.68
C ASP A 206 -21.65 4.37 4.93
N GLN A 207 -22.74 3.82 4.36
CA GLN A 207 -23.83 4.58 3.72
C GLN A 207 -24.90 5.04 4.69
N TYR A 208 -24.74 4.79 5.98
CA TYR A 208 -25.71 5.07 7.03
C TYR A 208 -27.05 4.32 6.81
N GLU A 209 -27.00 3.10 6.29
CA GLU A 209 -28.18 2.25 6.12
C GLU A 209 -28.36 1.33 7.32
N THR A 210 -29.58 1.35 7.91
CA THR A 210 -29.97 0.39 8.93
C THR A 210 -30.21 -1.00 8.34
N PRO A 211 -30.24 -2.08 9.15
CA PRO A 211 -30.64 -3.41 8.67
C PRO A 211 -31.98 -3.42 7.93
N GLU A 212 -32.94 -2.59 8.37
CA GLU A 212 -34.26 -2.44 7.76
C GLU A 212 -34.20 -1.76 6.41
N ASP A 213 -33.39 -0.71 6.25
CA ASP A 213 -33.20 0.01 4.98
C ASP A 213 -32.50 -0.88 3.96
N PHE A 214 -31.47 -1.60 4.39
CA PHE A 214 -30.78 -2.59 3.58
C PHE A 214 -31.75 -3.69 3.09
N ALA A 215 -32.59 -4.22 3.98
CA ALA A 215 -33.57 -5.23 3.63
C ALA A 215 -34.56 -4.71 2.57
N LYS A 216 -35.15 -3.52 2.78
CA LYS A 216 -36.09 -2.89 1.83
C LYS A 216 -35.46 -2.70 0.45
N ARG A 217 -34.22 -2.22 0.38
CA ARG A 217 -33.51 -1.97 -0.88
C ARG A 217 -33.33 -3.24 -1.70
N TYR A 218 -32.91 -4.32 -1.10
CA TYR A 218 -32.62 -5.56 -1.81
C TYR A 218 -33.83 -6.46 -2.02
N GLU A 219 -34.86 -6.36 -1.17
CA GLU A 219 -36.18 -6.97 -1.44
C GLU A 219 -36.82 -6.33 -2.68
N ALA A 220 -36.77 -5.00 -2.80
CA ALA A 220 -37.25 -4.28 -3.97
C ALA A 220 -36.47 -4.62 -5.25
N ALA A 221 -35.16 -4.87 -5.15
CA ALA A 221 -34.32 -5.27 -6.25
C ALA A 221 -34.45 -6.76 -6.64
N GLY A 222 -35.08 -7.59 -5.82
CA GLY A 222 -35.24 -9.02 -6.06
C GLY A 222 -33.96 -9.83 -5.91
N ASP A 223 -32.93 -9.26 -5.27
CA ASP A 223 -31.66 -9.96 -5.02
C ASP A 223 -31.78 -10.91 -3.84
N TRP A 224 -31.96 -12.19 -4.13
CA TRP A 224 -32.15 -13.22 -3.10
C TRP A 224 -30.94 -13.36 -2.17
N LYS A 225 -29.70 -13.18 -2.69
CA LYS A 225 -28.48 -13.31 -1.90
C LYS A 225 -28.36 -12.15 -0.91
N MET A 226 -28.54 -10.92 -1.40
CA MET A 226 -28.49 -9.74 -0.55
C MET A 226 -29.65 -9.68 0.43
N THR A 227 -30.84 -10.16 0.06
CA THR A 227 -31.97 -10.34 0.99
C THR A 227 -31.65 -11.32 2.13
N ARG A 228 -30.87 -12.38 1.87
CA ARG A 228 -30.38 -13.27 2.93
C ARG A 228 -29.34 -12.58 3.81
N ILE A 229 -28.44 -11.80 3.21
CA ILE A 229 -27.46 -11.00 3.96
C ILE A 229 -28.18 -9.96 4.84
N ALA A 230 -29.30 -9.38 4.39
CA ALA A 230 -30.12 -8.49 5.22
C ALA A 230 -30.60 -9.16 6.51
N LYS A 231 -31.05 -10.42 6.43
CA LYS A 231 -31.43 -11.21 7.61
C LYS A 231 -30.27 -11.49 8.55
N ILE A 232 -29.09 -11.75 7.97
CA ILE A 232 -27.86 -11.94 8.75
C ILE A 232 -27.47 -10.61 9.42
N TYR A 233 -27.58 -9.48 8.71
CA TYR A 233 -27.29 -8.15 9.27
C TYR A 233 -28.19 -7.81 10.45
N ALA A 234 -29.49 -8.04 10.33
CA ALA A 234 -30.44 -7.82 11.43
C ALA A 234 -30.11 -8.71 12.65
N ALA A 235 -29.78 -10.00 12.42
CA ALA A 235 -29.37 -10.90 13.48
C ALA A 235 -28.02 -10.47 14.10
N TYR A 236 -27.07 -9.99 13.30
CA TYR A 236 -25.78 -9.49 13.74
C TYR A 236 -25.93 -8.26 14.64
N ALA A 237 -26.66 -7.25 14.20
CA ALA A 237 -26.94 -6.06 15.00
C ALA A 237 -27.62 -6.40 16.32
N LYS A 238 -28.58 -7.35 16.30
CA LYS A 238 -29.25 -7.85 17.52
C LYS A 238 -28.28 -8.53 18.48
N LYS A 239 -27.37 -9.39 17.98
CA LYS A 239 -26.37 -10.08 18.82
C LYS A 239 -25.39 -9.12 19.45
N LEU A 240 -24.87 -8.16 18.68
CA LEU A 240 -23.97 -7.12 19.21
C LEU A 240 -24.68 -6.33 20.31
N ARG A 241 -25.91 -5.90 20.07
CA ARG A 241 -26.72 -5.18 21.08
C ARG A 241 -26.94 -6.00 22.36
N THR A 242 -27.25 -7.30 22.22
CA THR A 242 -27.45 -8.21 23.38
C THR A 242 -26.16 -8.41 24.17
N ALA A 243 -25.00 -8.43 23.48
CA ALA A 243 -23.67 -8.56 24.09
C ALA A 243 -23.14 -7.23 24.63
N ASN A 244 -23.86 -6.13 24.52
CA ASN A 244 -23.36 -4.78 24.77
C ASN A 244 -22.02 -4.54 24.07
N ALA A 245 -21.94 -4.88 22.77
CA ALA A 245 -20.74 -4.78 21.96
C ALA A 245 -20.99 -3.95 20.71
N LEU A 246 -19.94 -3.31 20.23
CA LEU A 246 -19.89 -2.54 18.97
C LEU A 246 -18.73 -3.08 18.15
N ASP A 247 -18.90 -3.19 16.84
CA ASP A 247 -17.77 -3.34 15.94
C ASP A 247 -17.16 -1.97 15.57
N PHE A 248 -16.11 -1.95 14.76
CA PHE A 248 -15.43 -0.71 14.37
C PHE A 248 -16.36 0.25 13.63
N ASP A 249 -17.21 -0.27 12.73
CA ASP A 249 -18.14 0.56 11.95
C ASP A 249 -19.26 1.12 12.84
N ASP A 250 -19.73 0.34 13.82
CA ASP A 250 -20.74 0.76 14.79
C ASP A 250 -20.31 1.99 15.60
N ILE A 251 -19.03 2.16 15.84
CA ILE A 251 -18.52 3.30 16.61
C ILE A 251 -18.94 4.63 15.97
N ILE A 252 -18.75 4.78 14.66
CA ILE A 252 -19.15 6.00 13.95
C ILE A 252 -20.65 5.99 13.69
N PHE A 253 -21.22 4.86 13.29
CA PHE A 253 -22.64 4.70 12.99
C PHE A 253 -23.52 5.10 14.18
N HIS A 254 -23.28 4.54 15.34
CA HIS A 254 -24.05 4.88 16.55
C HIS A 254 -23.77 6.29 17.08
N THR A 255 -22.58 6.86 16.83
CA THR A 255 -22.34 8.25 17.15
C THR A 255 -23.21 9.18 16.30
N VAL A 256 -23.28 8.94 14.99
CA VAL A 256 -24.17 9.70 14.10
C VAL A 256 -25.64 9.52 14.50
N THR A 257 -26.05 8.28 14.76
CA THR A 257 -27.41 7.95 15.23
C THR A 257 -27.76 8.70 16.53
N LEU A 258 -26.85 8.67 17.51
CA LEU A 258 -27.01 9.36 18.78
C LEU A 258 -27.20 10.89 18.58
N LEU A 259 -26.34 11.50 17.76
CA LEU A 259 -26.42 12.94 17.51
C LEU A 259 -27.68 13.35 16.73
N GLN A 260 -28.19 12.46 15.85
CA GLN A 260 -29.43 12.75 15.12
C GLN A 260 -30.69 12.53 15.95
N GLN A 261 -30.73 11.51 16.79
CA GLN A 261 -31.90 11.17 17.59
C GLN A 261 -32.00 11.99 18.88
N GLU A 262 -30.88 12.28 19.52
CA GLU A 262 -30.82 12.92 20.83
C GLU A 262 -30.40 14.39 20.71
N ARG A 263 -31.39 15.27 20.51
CA ARG A 263 -31.15 16.70 20.33
C ARG A 263 -30.34 17.33 21.45
N SER A 264 -30.56 16.90 22.69
CA SER A 264 -29.82 17.41 23.86
C SER A 264 -28.32 17.09 23.82
N VAL A 265 -27.95 15.94 23.26
CA VAL A 265 -26.56 15.52 23.06
C VAL A 265 -25.95 16.32 21.92
N LEU A 266 -26.66 16.45 20.80
CA LEU A 266 -26.21 17.26 19.66
C LEU A 266 -25.94 18.70 20.09
N ASP A 267 -26.90 19.35 20.77
CA ASP A 267 -26.78 20.74 21.23
C ASP A 267 -25.61 20.91 22.21
N TYR A 268 -25.30 19.90 23.03
CA TYR A 268 -24.12 19.92 23.90
C TYR A 268 -22.83 19.96 23.10
N TYR A 269 -22.64 19.06 22.12
CA TYR A 269 -21.41 18.99 21.33
C TYR A 269 -21.29 20.16 20.36
N GLN A 270 -22.40 20.67 19.80
CA GLN A 270 -22.41 21.87 18.97
C GLN A 270 -22.03 23.15 19.74
N ARG A 271 -22.41 23.23 21.02
CA ARG A 271 -21.95 24.34 21.88
C ARG A 271 -20.52 24.16 22.36
N LYS A 272 -20.12 22.92 22.58
CA LYS A 272 -18.76 22.59 23.03
C LYS A 272 -17.73 22.86 21.95
N PHE A 273 -17.94 22.35 20.73
CA PHE A 273 -16.99 22.48 19.63
C PHE A 273 -17.28 23.71 18.79
N ARG A 274 -16.60 24.79 19.16
CA ARG A 274 -16.68 26.05 18.43
C ARG A 274 -15.96 25.97 17.09
N TYR A 275 -14.89 25.17 16.99
CA TYR A 275 -14.12 24.96 15.78
C TYR A 275 -13.92 23.46 15.55
N VAL A 276 -14.27 23.03 14.35
CA VAL A 276 -14.12 21.64 13.86
C VAL A 276 -13.10 21.67 12.72
N LEU A 277 -11.99 20.94 12.89
CA LEU A 277 -10.94 20.83 11.88
C LEU A 277 -10.81 19.36 11.46
N VAL A 278 -10.72 19.08 10.16
CA VAL A 278 -10.57 17.73 9.62
C VAL A 278 -9.42 17.70 8.63
N ASP A 279 -8.43 16.85 8.87
CA ASP A 279 -7.31 16.63 7.97
C ASP A 279 -7.61 15.45 7.02
N GLU A 280 -6.96 15.41 5.85
CA GLU A 280 -7.13 14.39 4.80
C GLU A 280 -8.60 14.18 4.38
N TYR A 281 -9.37 15.29 4.27
CA TYR A 281 -10.82 15.23 4.07
C TYR A 281 -11.27 14.47 2.81
N GLN A 282 -10.42 14.36 1.78
CA GLN A 282 -10.68 13.57 0.57
C GLN A 282 -10.79 12.06 0.81
N ASP A 283 -10.36 11.57 1.98
CA ASP A 283 -10.44 10.16 2.34
C ASP A 283 -11.67 9.84 3.22
N THR A 284 -12.54 10.81 3.46
CA THR A 284 -13.75 10.61 4.28
C THR A 284 -14.81 9.80 3.52
N ASN A 285 -15.48 8.88 4.24
CA ASN A 285 -16.71 8.24 3.77
C ASN A 285 -17.95 9.09 4.10
N HIS A 286 -19.13 8.64 3.63
CA HIS A 286 -20.37 9.38 3.86
C HIS A 286 -20.72 9.54 5.34
N LEU A 287 -20.48 8.53 6.15
CA LEU A 287 -20.79 8.54 7.58
C LEU A 287 -19.89 9.54 8.34
N GLN A 288 -18.61 9.63 7.98
CA GLN A 288 -17.66 10.61 8.54
C GLN A 288 -18.02 12.06 8.12
N TYR A 289 -18.49 12.22 6.89
CA TYR A 289 -19.05 13.50 6.42
C TYR A 289 -20.26 13.92 7.26
N LEU A 290 -21.23 13.02 7.49
CA LEU A 290 -22.40 13.33 8.34
C LEU A 290 -21.98 13.73 9.76
N LEU A 291 -21.05 12.99 10.36
CA LEU A 291 -20.53 13.28 11.69
C LEU A 291 -19.93 14.69 11.77
N THR A 292 -19.06 15.05 10.81
CA THR A 292 -18.43 16.37 10.80
C THR A 292 -19.43 17.49 10.60
N SER A 293 -20.42 17.29 9.74
CA SER A 293 -21.51 18.25 9.51
C SER A 293 -22.37 18.47 10.76
N LEU A 294 -22.70 17.39 11.48
CA LEU A 294 -23.48 17.47 12.73
C LEU A 294 -22.70 18.22 13.81
N LEU A 295 -21.43 17.92 14.01
CA LEU A 295 -20.59 18.58 15.02
C LEU A 295 -20.38 20.07 14.72
N ALA A 296 -20.19 20.43 13.45
CA ALA A 296 -19.96 21.81 13.03
C ALA A 296 -21.26 22.66 12.97
N GLY A 297 -22.43 22.02 13.06
CA GLY A 297 -23.74 22.66 12.84
C GLY A 297 -24.04 23.87 13.72
N GLY A 298 -23.45 23.97 14.93
CA GLY A 298 -23.70 25.06 15.88
C GLY A 298 -23.12 26.40 15.43
N TYR A 299 -21.80 26.44 15.23
CA TYR A 299 -21.07 27.66 14.86
C TYR A 299 -20.76 27.77 13.37
N LYS A 300 -20.87 26.65 12.63
CA LYS A 300 -20.49 26.53 11.22
C LYS A 300 -19.00 26.79 10.93
N ASN A 301 -18.16 26.74 11.93
CA ASN A 301 -16.71 26.91 11.82
C ASN A 301 -16.04 25.56 11.50
N LEU A 302 -16.28 25.09 10.28
CA LEU A 302 -15.71 23.85 9.76
C LEU A 302 -14.52 24.16 8.85
N CYS A 303 -13.33 23.74 9.26
CA CYS A 303 -12.14 23.82 8.43
C CYS A 303 -11.73 22.41 7.96
N VAL A 304 -11.82 22.16 6.67
CA VAL A 304 -11.38 20.90 6.07
C VAL A 304 -10.10 21.12 5.28
N VAL A 305 -9.14 20.22 5.46
CA VAL A 305 -7.87 20.22 4.74
C VAL A 305 -7.78 18.93 3.93
N GLY A 306 -7.47 19.04 2.66
CA GLY A 306 -7.38 17.86 1.82
C GLY A 306 -6.74 18.11 0.48
N ASP A 307 -6.47 17.03 -0.20
CA ASP A 307 -5.89 16.99 -1.54
C ASP A 307 -6.70 16.00 -2.40
N ASP A 308 -7.59 16.49 -3.23
CA ASP A 308 -8.40 15.68 -4.14
C ASP A 308 -7.54 14.78 -5.06
N ASP A 309 -6.33 15.23 -5.43
CA ASP A 309 -5.36 14.45 -6.20
C ASP A 309 -4.67 13.33 -5.39
N GLN A 310 -4.91 13.24 -4.08
CA GLN A 310 -4.43 12.17 -3.20
C GLN A 310 -5.55 11.29 -2.62
N SER A 311 -6.76 11.32 -3.19
CA SER A 311 -7.85 10.41 -2.82
C SER A 311 -7.61 9.03 -3.43
N ILE A 312 -7.12 8.08 -2.60
CA ILE A 312 -6.68 6.73 -3.02
C ILE A 312 -7.25 5.62 -2.12
N TYR A 313 -8.32 5.87 -1.38
CA TYR A 313 -8.94 4.91 -0.47
C TYR A 313 -10.41 4.61 -0.79
N ARG A 314 -10.83 4.73 -2.07
CA ARG A 314 -12.18 4.36 -2.53
C ARG A 314 -12.53 2.92 -2.16
N PHE A 315 -11.56 2.01 -2.26
CA PHE A 315 -11.73 0.60 -1.88
C PHE A 315 -12.01 0.40 -0.37
N ARG A 316 -11.84 1.45 0.46
CA ARG A 316 -12.22 1.52 1.88
C ARG A 316 -13.43 2.39 2.14
N GLY A 317 -14.23 2.70 1.13
CA GLY A 317 -15.45 3.50 1.24
C GLY A 317 -15.23 5.02 1.20
N ALA A 318 -14.00 5.52 0.97
CA ALA A 318 -13.77 6.95 0.79
C ALA A 318 -14.58 7.49 -0.40
N ASN A 319 -15.17 8.68 -0.22
CA ASN A 319 -15.95 9.35 -1.25
C ASN A 319 -15.33 10.72 -1.57
N ILE A 320 -14.70 10.81 -2.72
CA ILE A 320 -14.05 12.05 -3.18
C ILE A 320 -15.05 13.22 -3.36
N GLU A 321 -16.33 12.92 -3.62
CA GLU A 321 -17.38 13.92 -3.77
C GLU A 321 -17.53 14.81 -2.53
N ASN A 322 -17.15 14.31 -1.36
CA ASN A 322 -17.19 15.10 -0.13
C ASN A 322 -16.31 16.37 -0.22
N ILE A 323 -15.14 16.27 -0.85
CA ILE A 323 -14.25 17.43 -1.03
C ILE A 323 -14.58 18.17 -2.33
N LEU A 324 -14.97 17.48 -3.39
CA LEU A 324 -15.30 18.12 -4.67
C LEU A 324 -16.53 19.01 -4.54
N ASN A 325 -17.56 18.57 -3.83
CA ASN A 325 -18.85 19.28 -3.69
C ASN A 325 -18.94 20.10 -2.40
N PHE A 326 -17.81 20.41 -1.74
CA PHE A 326 -17.81 21.13 -0.46
C PHE A 326 -18.47 22.49 -0.54
N GLU A 327 -18.25 23.26 -1.61
CA GLU A 327 -18.84 24.60 -1.81
C GLU A 327 -20.34 24.53 -2.11
N GLU A 328 -20.82 23.45 -2.72
CA GLU A 328 -22.26 23.23 -2.92
C GLU A 328 -22.96 22.93 -1.59
N GLN A 329 -22.31 22.13 -0.74
CA GLN A 329 -22.80 21.76 0.59
C GLN A 329 -22.74 22.96 1.56
N TYR A 330 -21.74 23.82 1.40
CA TYR A 330 -21.53 25.02 2.22
C TYR A 330 -21.40 26.26 1.33
N PRO A 331 -22.51 26.87 0.89
CA PRO A 331 -22.48 28.00 -0.07
C PRO A 331 -21.69 29.23 0.40
N THR A 332 -21.45 29.37 1.71
CA THR A 332 -20.64 30.44 2.30
C THR A 332 -19.17 30.06 2.47
N ALA A 333 -18.78 28.89 2.00
CA ALA A 333 -17.42 28.39 2.16
C ALA A 333 -16.41 29.27 1.42
N ARG A 334 -15.24 29.41 2.05
CA ARG A 334 -14.06 29.99 1.39
C ARG A 334 -13.12 28.86 1.01
N THR A 335 -12.59 28.90 -0.21
CA THR A 335 -11.59 27.95 -0.68
C THR A 335 -10.24 28.64 -0.84
N ILE A 336 -9.21 28.12 -0.17
CA ILE A 336 -7.83 28.61 -0.27
C ILE A 336 -6.97 27.47 -0.83
N ARG A 337 -6.22 27.74 -1.92
CA ARG A 337 -5.32 26.78 -2.55
C ARG A 337 -3.91 26.95 -2.02
N LEU A 338 -3.31 25.83 -1.59
CA LEU A 338 -1.92 25.75 -1.15
C LEU A 338 -1.13 24.98 -2.21
N GLU A 339 -0.53 25.70 -3.16
CA GLU A 339 0.11 25.15 -4.36
C GLU A 339 1.64 25.16 -4.25
N GLN A 340 2.23 25.95 -3.35
CA GLN A 340 3.67 25.94 -3.14
C GLN A 340 4.10 24.69 -2.41
N ASN A 341 4.94 23.90 -3.06
CA ASN A 341 5.50 22.66 -2.52
C ASN A 341 6.88 22.93 -1.92
N TYR A 342 7.12 22.35 -0.74
CA TYR A 342 8.39 22.47 0.01
C TYR A 342 9.18 21.18 0.07
N ARG A 343 8.71 20.15 -0.64
CA ARG A 343 9.27 18.80 -0.60
C ARG A 343 10.16 18.50 -1.80
N SER A 344 9.61 18.60 -2.98
CA SER A 344 10.16 18.09 -4.23
C SER A 344 10.80 19.19 -5.08
N THR A 345 11.67 18.81 -6.01
CA THR A 345 12.19 19.67 -7.07
C THR A 345 11.16 19.88 -8.18
N GLN A 346 11.34 20.92 -9.00
CA GLN A 346 10.34 21.34 -9.99
C GLN A 346 10.11 20.28 -11.07
N ASN A 347 11.14 19.61 -11.59
CA ASN A 347 10.98 18.57 -12.61
C ASN A 347 10.09 17.40 -12.14
N ILE A 348 10.19 17.03 -10.86
CA ILE A 348 9.30 15.99 -10.27
C ILE A 348 7.86 16.49 -10.21
N LEU A 349 7.67 17.77 -9.85
CA LEU A 349 6.32 18.35 -9.76
C LEU A 349 5.69 18.53 -11.13
N ASP A 350 6.46 18.98 -12.13
CA ASP A 350 5.95 19.15 -13.50
C ASP A 350 5.52 17.81 -14.09
N ALA A 351 6.33 16.77 -13.90
CA ALA A 351 5.94 15.41 -14.28
C ALA A 351 4.67 14.93 -13.55
N ALA A 352 4.56 15.15 -12.24
CA ALA A 352 3.38 14.78 -11.45
C ALA A 352 2.13 15.59 -11.83
N ASN A 353 2.27 16.91 -12.07
CA ASN A 353 1.21 17.78 -12.54
C ASN A 353 0.70 17.33 -13.91
N ALA A 354 1.61 16.98 -14.84
CA ALA A 354 1.25 16.50 -16.17
C ALA A 354 0.45 15.20 -16.15
N VAL A 355 0.83 14.26 -15.30
CA VAL A 355 0.08 13.01 -15.12
C VAL A 355 -1.30 13.30 -14.55
N ILE A 356 -1.41 14.02 -13.43
CA ILE A 356 -2.68 14.18 -12.72
C ILE A 356 -3.68 15.08 -13.46
N GLN A 357 -3.24 15.97 -14.33
CA GLN A 357 -4.14 16.85 -15.10
C GLN A 357 -5.05 16.09 -16.08
N ASN A 358 -4.75 14.82 -16.40
CA ASN A 358 -5.59 13.96 -17.23
C ASN A 358 -6.85 13.43 -16.49
N ASN A 359 -6.97 13.64 -15.18
CA ASN A 359 -8.18 13.35 -14.44
C ASN A 359 -9.21 14.48 -14.63
N GLN A 360 -10.48 14.11 -14.80
CA GLN A 360 -11.59 15.06 -14.94
C GLN A 360 -12.19 15.43 -13.58
N GLY A 361 -12.31 14.45 -12.65
CA GLY A 361 -12.87 14.64 -11.32
C GLY A 361 -11.87 15.30 -10.35
N ARG A 362 -11.56 16.61 -10.55
CA ARG A 362 -10.63 17.36 -9.70
C ARG A 362 -10.96 18.87 -9.63
N LYS A 363 -10.56 19.52 -8.53
CA LYS A 363 -10.76 20.97 -8.32
C LYS A 363 -9.72 21.85 -9.00
N GLY A 364 -8.71 21.26 -9.64
CA GLY A 364 -7.67 21.96 -10.40
C GLY A 364 -6.74 22.81 -9.52
N LYS A 365 -5.52 22.33 -9.35
CA LYS A 365 -4.37 23.03 -8.74
C LYS A 365 -3.10 22.61 -9.47
N THR A 366 -2.06 23.44 -9.39
CA THR A 366 -0.76 23.20 -10.03
C THR A 366 0.32 23.44 -8.99
N LEU A 367 1.10 22.39 -8.70
CA LEU A 367 2.20 22.51 -7.75
C LEU A 367 3.40 23.22 -8.37
N TRP A 368 4.03 24.08 -7.59
CA TRP A 368 5.27 24.76 -7.93
C TRP A 368 6.17 24.83 -6.68
N THR A 369 7.48 25.05 -6.88
CA THR A 369 8.46 25.08 -5.78
C THR A 369 9.59 26.06 -6.01
N ASP A 370 10.21 26.51 -4.91
CA ASP A 370 11.45 27.28 -4.92
C ASP A 370 12.70 26.38 -4.76
N ASN A 371 12.53 25.04 -4.70
CA ASN A 371 13.64 24.08 -4.53
C ASN A 371 14.51 23.89 -5.78
N GLY A 372 14.27 24.69 -6.83
CA GLY A 372 15.00 24.59 -8.11
C GLY A 372 14.50 23.45 -9.00
N GLY A 373 15.09 23.33 -10.22
CA GLY A 373 14.69 22.35 -11.22
C GLY A 373 14.92 20.90 -10.78
N GLY A 374 16.09 20.64 -10.20
CA GLY A 374 16.52 19.29 -9.83
C GLY A 374 16.80 18.37 -11.03
N ASP A 375 16.99 17.09 -10.79
CA ASP A 375 17.13 16.08 -11.82
C ASP A 375 15.79 15.82 -12.52
N VAL A 376 15.84 15.55 -13.83
CA VAL A 376 14.67 15.06 -14.56
C VAL A 376 14.31 13.64 -14.12
N VAL A 377 13.04 13.28 -14.26
CA VAL A 377 12.57 11.93 -13.92
C VAL A 377 13.26 10.90 -14.80
N THR A 378 13.87 9.89 -14.20
CA THR A 378 14.50 8.82 -14.97
C THR A 378 13.47 7.71 -15.21
N VAL A 379 13.23 7.36 -16.48
CA VAL A 379 12.44 6.19 -16.86
C VAL A 379 13.37 5.11 -17.39
N LYS A 380 13.29 3.89 -16.83
CA LYS A 380 14.15 2.77 -17.22
C LYS A 380 13.34 1.57 -17.67
N THR A 381 13.55 1.15 -18.91
CA THR A 381 13.02 -0.14 -19.40
C THR A 381 14.06 -1.23 -19.25
N THR A 382 13.71 -2.31 -18.58
CA THR A 382 14.55 -3.49 -18.38
C THR A 382 14.01 -4.69 -19.18
N PHE A 383 14.73 -5.78 -19.22
CA PHE A 383 14.28 -6.97 -19.94
C PHE A 383 13.20 -7.71 -19.12
N ASN A 384 13.49 -8.00 -17.85
CA ASN A 384 12.57 -8.69 -16.94
C ASN A 384 12.64 -8.09 -15.51
N GLU A 385 11.84 -8.63 -14.58
CA GLU A 385 11.76 -8.21 -13.18
C GLU A 385 13.07 -8.39 -12.41
N SER A 386 13.87 -9.41 -12.77
CA SER A 386 15.17 -9.63 -12.14
C SER A 386 16.18 -8.56 -12.57
N ASP A 387 16.17 -8.18 -13.85
CA ASP A 387 17.00 -7.07 -14.35
C ASP A 387 16.55 -5.74 -13.74
N GLU A 388 15.23 -5.53 -13.56
CA GLU A 388 14.69 -4.35 -12.87
C GLU A 388 15.20 -4.26 -11.44
N ALA A 389 15.09 -5.35 -10.70
CA ALA A 389 15.53 -5.40 -9.31
C ALA A 389 17.05 -5.22 -9.17
N ASN A 390 17.84 -5.80 -10.07
CA ASN A 390 19.30 -5.62 -10.11
C ASN A 390 19.69 -4.17 -10.49
N TYR A 391 18.98 -3.55 -11.42
CA TYR A 391 19.18 -2.14 -11.76
C TYR A 391 18.94 -1.24 -10.54
N VAL A 392 17.79 -1.44 -9.85
CA VAL A 392 17.47 -0.67 -8.65
C VAL A 392 18.51 -0.87 -7.56
N ALA A 393 18.90 -2.11 -7.26
CA ALA A 393 19.94 -2.41 -6.27
C ALA A 393 21.29 -1.78 -6.64
N GLY A 394 21.69 -1.85 -7.90
CA GLY A 394 22.94 -1.26 -8.40
C GLY A 394 22.95 0.27 -8.30
N ASP A 395 21.83 0.94 -8.67
CA ASP A 395 21.72 2.41 -8.58
C ASP A 395 21.70 2.89 -7.11
N ILE A 396 21.07 2.12 -6.20
CA ILE A 396 21.12 2.40 -4.75
C ILE A 396 22.58 2.36 -4.26
N LEU A 397 23.32 1.30 -4.60
CA LEU A 397 24.74 1.18 -4.20
C LEU A 397 25.59 2.31 -4.78
N MET A 398 25.34 2.72 -6.01
CA MET A 398 26.02 3.88 -6.59
C MET A 398 25.70 5.18 -5.83
N GLY A 399 24.45 5.32 -5.36
CA GLY A 399 24.04 6.44 -4.51
C GLY A 399 24.77 6.45 -3.18
N VAL A 400 24.86 5.30 -2.53
CA VAL A 400 25.59 5.14 -1.25
C VAL A 400 27.08 5.44 -1.42
N ASN A 401 27.69 4.98 -2.52
CA ASN A 401 29.08 5.30 -2.84
C ASN A 401 29.33 6.82 -3.05
N ARG A 402 28.28 7.58 -3.36
CA ARG A 402 28.33 9.04 -3.48
C ARG A 402 27.94 9.77 -2.19
N GLY A 403 27.80 9.05 -1.07
CA GLY A 403 27.55 9.61 0.26
C GLY A 403 26.09 9.64 0.72
N ARG A 404 25.14 8.99 0.03
CA ARG A 404 23.76 8.81 0.50
C ARG A 404 23.70 7.68 1.54
N ASN A 405 22.70 7.75 2.42
CA ASN A 405 22.38 6.63 3.32
C ASN A 405 21.32 5.73 2.67
N PHE A 406 21.26 4.46 3.08
CA PHE A 406 20.21 3.54 2.62
C PHE A 406 18.81 4.04 3.00
N ARG A 407 18.64 4.62 4.18
CA ARG A 407 17.38 5.19 4.68
C ARG A 407 16.83 6.35 3.83
N ASP A 408 17.67 6.96 2.99
CA ASP A 408 17.25 8.04 2.08
C ASP A 408 16.45 7.50 0.90
N THR A 409 16.36 6.17 0.75
CA THR A 409 15.79 5.51 -0.42
C THR A 409 14.51 4.74 -0.09
N ALA A 410 13.49 4.94 -0.91
CA ALA A 410 12.30 4.08 -0.94
C ALA A 410 12.11 3.40 -2.29
N VAL A 411 11.63 2.16 -2.26
CA VAL A 411 11.18 1.41 -3.44
C VAL A 411 9.70 1.14 -3.30
N LEU A 412 8.91 1.69 -4.21
CA LEU A 412 7.46 1.65 -4.20
C LEU A 412 6.96 0.71 -5.29
N TYR A 413 5.99 -0.13 -4.96
CA TYR A 413 5.35 -1.05 -5.89
C TYR A 413 3.83 -1.06 -5.72
N ARG A 414 3.11 -1.46 -6.77
CA ARG A 414 1.64 -1.53 -6.76
C ARG A 414 1.13 -2.75 -6.02
N MET A 415 1.79 -3.89 -6.16
CA MET A 415 1.39 -5.19 -5.60
C MET A 415 2.50 -5.80 -4.76
N ASN A 416 2.12 -6.46 -3.66
CA ASN A 416 3.07 -7.11 -2.76
C ASN A 416 3.91 -8.22 -3.44
N ALA A 417 3.40 -8.87 -4.48
CA ALA A 417 4.15 -9.89 -5.21
C ALA A 417 5.42 -9.34 -5.87
N GLN A 418 5.43 -8.06 -6.24
CA GLN A 418 6.61 -7.41 -6.83
C GLN A 418 7.79 -7.27 -5.85
N SER A 419 7.54 -7.33 -4.53
CA SER A 419 8.63 -7.23 -3.53
C SER A 419 9.63 -8.36 -3.62
N ASN A 420 9.20 -9.54 -4.09
CA ASN A 420 10.00 -10.74 -4.07
C ASN A 420 11.32 -10.61 -4.86
N ALA A 421 11.26 -10.22 -6.13
CA ALA A 421 12.46 -9.99 -6.95
C ALA A 421 13.37 -8.89 -6.36
N LEU A 422 12.76 -7.85 -5.79
CA LEU A 422 13.49 -6.76 -5.13
C LEU A 422 14.18 -7.26 -3.86
N GLU A 423 13.49 -8.00 -3.01
CA GLU A 423 14.06 -8.58 -1.79
C GLU A 423 15.23 -9.49 -2.12
N TYR A 424 15.11 -10.30 -3.16
CA TYR A 424 16.18 -11.14 -3.67
C TYR A 424 17.39 -10.31 -4.08
N ALA A 425 17.20 -9.27 -4.90
CA ALA A 425 18.29 -8.41 -5.35
C ALA A 425 18.95 -7.63 -4.20
N MET A 426 18.16 -7.11 -3.23
CA MET A 426 18.70 -6.42 -2.06
C MET A 426 19.59 -7.35 -1.23
N LYS A 427 19.11 -8.57 -0.94
CA LYS A 427 19.87 -9.57 -0.18
C LYS A 427 21.17 -9.96 -0.88
N ARG A 428 21.08 -10.28 -2.17
CA ARG A 428 22.24 -10.68 -2.97
C ARG A 428 23.36 -9.62 -3.00
N ASN A 429 22.98 -8.35 -2.96
CA ASN A 429 23.90 -7.23 -2.96
C ASN A 429 24.26 -6.72 -1.55
N GLY A 430 23.81 -7.39 -0.49
CA GLY A 430 24.10 -7.00 0.89
C GLY A 430 23.47 -5.66 1.30
N ILE A 431 22.37 -5.24 0.64
CA ILE A 431 21.67 -4.00 0.94
C ILE A 431 20.69 -4.23 2.08
N PRO A 432 20.83 -3.54 3.22
CA PRO A 432 19.86 -3.63 4.30
C PRO A 432 18.51 -3.02 3.85
N TYR A 433 17.40 -3.73 4.09
CA TYR A 433 16.08 -3.25 3.74
C TYR A 433 15.01 -3.64 4.78
N LYS A 434 13.89 -2.92 4.78
CA LYS A 434 12.69 -3.25 5.53
C LYS A 434 11.47 -3.15 4.62
N VAL A 435 10.50 -4.06 4.81
CA VAL A 435 9.20 -4.02 4.13
C VAL A 435 8.16 -3.45 5.10
N VAL A 436 7.55 -2.33 4.71
CA VAL A 436 6.53 -1.65 5.52
C VAL A 436 5.14 -2.14 5.14
N GLY A 437 4.36 -2.52 6.14
CA GLY A 437 2.97 -2.99 5.94
C GLY A 437 2.84 -4.41 5.41
N GLY A 438 3.94 -5.16 5.35
CA GLY A 438 3.96 -6.55 4.90
C GLY A 438 4.97 -7.39 5.69
N MET A 439 4.75 -8.70 5.71
CA MET A 439 5.79 -9.66 6.11
C MET A 439 6.72 -9.89 4.93
N LYS A 440 8.02 -10.12 5.20
CA LYS A 440 8.97 -10.54 4.17
C LYS A 440 8.42 -11.77 3.45
N PHE A 441 8.70 -11.92 2.16
CA PHE A 441 8.08 -12.95 1.33
C PHE A 441 8.24 -14.36 1.92
N PHE A 442 9.46 -14.74 2.30
CA PHE A 442 9.73 -16.06 2.88
C PHE A 442 9.25 -16.24 4.32
N ASP A 443 8.81 -15.16 4.99
CA ASP A 443 8.21 -15.22 6.32
C ASP A 443 6.71 -15.43 6.31
N ARG A 444 6.06 -15.26 5.16
CA ARG A 444 4.62 -15.46 5.01
C ARG A 444 4.24 -16.91 5.33
N ALA A 445 3.13 -17.07 6.05
CA ALA A 445 2.70 -18.37 6.57
C ALA A 445 2.52 -19.43 5.45
N GLU A 446 1.86 -19.04 4.36
CA GLU A 446 1.62 -19.91 3.20
C GLU A 446 2.91 -20.29 2.46
N VAL A 447 3.86 -19.38 2.37
CA VAL A 447 5.17 -19.65 1.77
C VAL A 447 5.96 -20.61 2.66
N LYS A 448 5.97 -20.39 3.98
CA LYS A 448 6.58 -21.32 4.95
C LYS A 448 5.92 -22.69 4.94
N ASP A 449 4.61 -22.77 4.71
CA ASP A 449 3.89 -24.04 4.60
C ASP A 449 4.33 -24.80 3.35
N MET A 450 4.40 -24.14 2.20
CA MET A 450 4.85 -24.78 0.95
C MET A 450 6.33 -25.18 1.01
N LEU A 451 7.18 -24.33 1.57
CA LEU A 451 8.59 -24.70 1.81
C LEU A 451 8.72 -25.88 2.76
N ALA A 452 7.86 -25.98 3.79
CA ALA A 452 7.84 -27.13 4.68
C ALA A 452 7.44 -28.42 3.95
N TYR A 453 6.49 -28.37 3.01
CA TYR A 453 6.22 -29.51 2.12
C TYR A 453 7.45 -29.89 1.32
N LEU A 454 8.08 -28.95 0.63
CA LEU A 454 9.26 -29.21 -0.18
C LEU A 454 10.41 -29.79 0.65
N CYS A 455 10.62 -29.27 1.88
CA CYS A 455 11.64 -29.79 2.79
C CYS A 455 11.36 -31.23 3.22
N VAL A 456 10.12 -31.59 3.57
CA VAL A 456 9.74 -32.96 3.97
C VAL A 456 9.85 -33.91 2.77
N LEU A 457 9.54 -33.45 1.57
CA LEU A 457 9.71 -34.24 0.34
C LEU A 457 11.18 -34.51 0.03
N ASN A 458 12.06 -33.55 0.30
CA ASN A 458 13.50 -33.72 0.19
C ASN A 458 14.10 -34.56 1.32
N ASN A 459 13.69 -34.28 2.57
CA ASN A 459 14.14 -35.00 3.77
C ASN A 459 12.95 -35.35 4.67
N PRO A 460 12.41 -36.56 4.60
CA PRO A 460 11.27 -37.00 5.41
C PRO A 460 11.58 -37.16 6.91
N LEU A 461 12.85 -37.06 7.31
CA LEU A 461 13.28 -37.12 8.73
C LEU A 461 13.13 -35.74 9.41
N ASP A 462 12.68 -34.69 8.70
CA ASP A 462 12.45 -33.36 9.26
C ASP A 462 11.10 -33.32 10.02
N ASP A 463 11.13 -33.83 11.23
CA ASP A 463 9.95 -33.89 12.11
C ASP A 463 9.33 -32.54 12.42
N LEU A 464 10.13 -31.46 12.46
CA LEU A 464 9.65 -30.12 12.72
C LEU A 464 8.73 -29.62 11.59
N ARG A 465 9.19 -29.77 10.36
CA ARG A 465 8.42 -29.37 9.18
C ARG A 465 7.27 -30.32 8.91
N LEU A 466 7.43 -31.60 9.19
CA LEU A 466 6.37 -32.59 9.08
C LEU A 466 5.18 -32.26 10.02
N ARG A 467 5.43 -31.87 11.27
CA ARG A 467 4.38 -31.41 12.21
C ARG A 467 3.62 -30.21 11.67
N ARG A 468 4.28 -29.33 10.93
CA ARG A 468 3.65 -28.14 10.34
C ARG A 468 2.64 -28.48 9.25
N ILE A 469 2.95 -29.44 8.38
CA ILE A 469 2.16 -29.73 7.17
C ILE A 469 1.13 -30.86 7.34
N ILE A 470 1.29 -31.78 8.26
CA ILE A 470 0.50 -33.00 8.36
C ILE A 470 -1.02 -32.76 8.41
N ASN A 471 -1.44 -31.68 9.06
CA ASN A 471 -2.84 -31.27 9.15
C ASN A 471 -3.12 -29.89 8.52
N ASN A 472 -2.28 -29.46 7.61
CA ASN A 472 -2.44 -28.22 6.86
C ASN A 472 -2.22 -28.47 5.36
N PRO A 473 -3.32 -28.58 4.56
CA PRO A 473 -4.74 -28.36 4.92
C PRO A 473 -5.30 -29.43 5.87
N PRO A 474 -6.48 -29.18 6.48
CA PRO A 474 -7.04 -30.07 7.49
C PRO A 474 -7.29 -31.48 6.98
N ARG A 475 -6.67 -32.48 7.63
CA ARG A 475 -6.81 -33.92 7.31
C ARG A 475 -7.43 -34.74 8.45
N GLY A 476 -7.87 -34.04 9.52
CA GLY A 476 -8.41 -34.67 10.71
C GLY A 476 -7.37 -35.43 11.54
N ILE A 477 -6.09 -35.01 11.46
CA ILE A 477 -4.98 -35.49 12.26
C ILE A 477 -4.71 -34.42 13.32
N GLY A 478 -5.27 -34.58 14.52
CA GLY A 478 -5.17 -33.59 15.59
C GLY A 478 -3.89 -33.74 16.42
N ALA A 479 -3.66 -32.73 17.29
CA ALA A 479 -2.50 -32.67 18.17
C ALA A 479 -2.34 -33.95 19.04
N THR A 480 -3.41 -34.48 19.59
CA THR A 480 -3.40 -35.72 20.40
C THR A 480 -2.91 -36.94 19.63
N THR A 481 -3.17 -36.98 18.32
CA THR A 481 -2.66 -38.07 17.46
C THR A 481 -1.16 -37.88 17.23
N LEU A 482 -0.72 -36.65 16.97
CA LEU A 482 0.69 -36.30 16.83
C LEU A 482 1.51 -36.52 18.06
N ASP A 483 0.93 -36.27 19.25
CA ASP A 483 1.60 -36.54 20.52
C ASP A 483 1.83 -38.06 20.71
N LYS A 484 0.84 -38.90 20.35
CA LYS A 484 1.01 -40.37 20.36
C LYS A 484 2.08 -40.82 19.36
N VAL A 485 2.08 -40.28 18.14
CA VAL A 485 3.11 -40.57 17.15
C VAL A 485 4.49 -40.16 17.69
N GLY A 486 4.60 -38.98 18.31
CA GLY A 486 5.83 -38.50 18.93
C GLY A 486 6.35 -39.40 20.04
N ALA A 487 5.48 -39.82 20.95
CA ALA A 487 5.85 -40.75 22.05
C ALA A 487 6.34 -42.11 21.53
N LEU A 488 5.69 -42.62 20.46
CA LEU A 488 6.14 -43.85 19.80
C LEU A 488 7.48 -43.67 19.10
N ALA A 489 7.67 -42.54 18.38
CA ALA A 489 8.92 -42.23 17.73
C ALA A 489 10.10 -42.17 18.73
N GLU A 490 9.90 -41.50 19.85
CA GLU A 490 10.90 -41.44 20.92
C GLU A 490 11.20 -42.81 21.50
N SER A 491 10.17 -43.63 21.77
CA SER A 491 10.33 -44.97 22.35
C SER A 491 11.02 -45.97 21.41
N GLN A 492 10.87 -45.79 20.10
CA GLN A 492 11.46 -46.67 19.05
C GLN A 492 12.78 -46.11 18.50
N GLY A 493 13.17 -44.89 18.86
CA GLY A 493 14.32 -44.21 18.26
C GLY A 493 14.15 -43.95 16.74
N ALA A 494 12.91 -43.74 16.28
CA ALA A 494 12.51 -43.59 14.90
C ALA A 494 12.01 -42.15 14.63
N SER A 495 11.95 -41.73 13.35
CA SER A 495 11.35 -40.46 12.99
C SER A 495 9.81 -40.52 13.06
N LEU A 496 9.17 -39.35 13.14
CA LEU A 496 7.70 -39.27 13.07
C LEU A 496 7.18 -39.90 11.76
N TYR A 497 7.89 -39.67 10.66
CA TYR A 497 7.48 -40.21 9.36
C TYR A 497 7.50 -41.74 9.30
N GLU A 498 8.50 -42.38 9.89
CA GLU A 498 8.58 -43.85 9.98
C GLU A 498 7.43 -44.42 10.79
N ILE A 499 7.06 -43.81 11.92
CA ILE A 499 5.89 -44.23 12.71
C ILE A 499 4.59 -44.01 11.93
N ILE A 500 4.44 -42.86 11.21
CA ILE A 500 3.26 -42.57 10.42
C ILE A 500 3.10 -43.57 9.28
N ARG A 501 4.19 -43.94 8.59
CA ARG A 501 4.21 -44.90 7.50
C ARG A 501 3.83 -46.32 7.92
N ASN A 502 4.07 -46.67 9.18
CA ASN A 502 3.77 -47.96 9.78
C ASN A 502 2.67 -47.87 10.85
N ALA A 503 1.76 -46.88 10.73
CA ALA A 503 0.78 -46.58 11.77
C ALA A 503 -0.23 -47.71 12.05
N ASP A 504 -0.40 -48.66 11.16
CA ASP A 504 -1.23 -49.85 11.30
C ASP A 504 -0.62 -50.90 12.24
N LEU A 505 0.70 -50.87 12.47
CA LEU A 505 1.40 -51.80 13.34
C LEU A 505 1.29 -51.39 14.82
N PHE A 506 0.85 -50.13 15.12
CA PHE A 506 0.76 -49.61 16.46
C PHE A 506 -0.67 -49.55 16.97
N PRO A 507 -1.02 -50.35 18.04
CA PRO A 507 -2.38 -50.38 18.59
C PRO A 507 -2.89 -49.02 19.06
N GLU A 508 -2.00 -48.14 19.56
CA GLU A 508 -2.29 -46.79 20.04
C GLU A 508 -2.78 -45.83 18.94
N LEU A 509 -2.40 -46.14 17.69
CA LEU A 509 -2.74 -45.35 16.50
C LEU A 509 -3.91 -45.93 15.71
N LYS A 510 -4.47 -47.07 16.09
CA LYS A 510 -5.51 -47.80 15.34
C LYS A 510 -6.67 -46.94 14.89
N ALA A 511 -7.12 -45.99 15.73
CA ALA A 511 -8.25 -45.11 15.41
C ALA A 511 -7.91 -44.05 14.34
N SER A 512 -6.64 -43.72 14.15
CA SER A 512 -6.15 -42.70 13.22
C SER A 512 -5.25 -43.26 12.11
N SER A 513 -4.96 -44.59 12.14
CA SER A 513 -4.01 -45.21 11.21
C SER A 513 -4.34 -44.96 9.76
N ALA A 514 -5.62 -45.09 9.34
CA ALA A 514 -6.06 -44.84 7.96
C ALA A 514 -5.76 -43.41 7.46
N LYS A 515 -5.88 -42.40 8.35
CA LYS A 515 -5.56 -41.00 8.00
C LYS A 515 -4.04 -40.78 7.92
N LEU A 516 -3.30 -41.39 8.83
CA LEU A 516 -1.84 -41.32 8.86
C LEU A 516 -1.24 -42.02 7.64
N LEU A 517 -1.70 -43.22 7.28
CA LEU A 517 -1.27 -43.95 6.09
C LEU A 517 -1.59 -43.17 4.82
N LYS A 518 -2.80 -42.59 4.71
CA LYS A 518 -3.15 -41.75 3.57
C LYS A 518 -2.22 -40.55 3.39
N PHE A 519 -1.77 -39.95 4.50
CA PHE A 519 -0.79 -38.89 4.45
C PHE A 519 0.59 -39.41 4.04
N ALA A 520 1.02 -40.57 4.55
CA ALA A 520 2.27 -41.22 4.13
C ALA A 520 2.25 -41.55 2.62
N ASP A 521 1.15 -42.10 2.10
CA ASP A 521 0.96 -42.42 0.68
C ASP A 521 1.06 -41.16 -0.21
N LEU A 522 0.50 -40.00 0.27
CA LEU A 522 0.63 -38.71 -0.40
C LEU A 522 2.11 -38.28 -0.48
N ILE A 523 2.84 -38.34 0.62
CA ILE A 523 4.26 -37.94 0.65
C ILE A 523 5.11 -38.88 -0.20
N ASP A 524 4.90 -40.20 -0.10
CA ASP A 524 5.63 -41.21 -0.94
C ASP A 524 5.29 -41.05 -2.42
N GLY A 525 4.04 -40.73 -2.77
CA GLY A 525 3.61 -40.43 -4.14
C GLY A 525 4.30 -39.18 -4.70
N LEU A 526 4.31 -38.07 -3.95
CA LEU A 526 4.98 -36.85 -4.36
C LEU A 526 6.51 -37.00 -4.44
N ARG A 527 7.14 -37.79 -3.56
CA ARG A 527 8.57 -38.06 -3.64
C ARG A 527 8.94 -38.85 -4.94
N ARG A 528 8.09 -39.78 -5.37
CA ARG A 528 8.26 -40.46 -6.66
C ARG A 528 8.11 -39.49 -7.82
N ALA A 529 7.06 -38.62 -7.78
CA ALA A 529 6.87 -37.60 -8.79
C ALA A 529 8.06 -36.66 -8.90
N GLY A 530 8.70 -36.30 -7.77
CA GLY A 530 9.90 -35.45 -7.73
C GLY A 530 11.14 -36.08 -8.41
N THR A 531 11.16 -37.40 -8.67
CA THR A 531 12.22 -38.04 -9.45
C THR A 531 11.93 -38.11 -10.95
N GLU A 532 10.69 -37.83 -11.34
CA GLU A 532 10.21 -37.98 -12.73
C GLU A 532 9.92 -36.63 -13.40
N LEU A 533 9.52 -35.64 -12.62
CA LEU A 533 9.11 -34.29 -13.09
C LEU A 533 10.23 -33.28 -12.95
N ALA A 534 10.27 -32.29 -13.85
CA ALA A 534 11.10 -31.11 -13.66
C ALA A 534 10.60 -30.30 -12.44
N LEU A 535 11.49 -29.55 -11.78
CA LEU A 535 11.20 -28.88 -10.51
C LEU A 535 9.96 -27.97 -10.53
N PRO A 536 9.68 -27.17 -11.58
CA PRO A 536 8.46 -26.37 -11.67
C PRO A 536 7.18 -27.20 -11.77
N GLU A 537 7.23 -28.31 -12.56
CA GLU A 537 6.10 -29.24 -12.73
C GLU A 537 5.86 -30.05 -11.46
N PHE A 538 6.95 -30.42 -10.79
CA PHE A 538 6.89 -31.05 -9.47
C PHE A 538 6.24 -30.14 -8.44
N TYR A 539 6.58 -28.83 -8.43
CA TYR A 539 5.95 -27.88 -7.55
C TYR A 539 4.45 -27.73 -7.79
N ASP A 540 4.01 -27.71 -9.06
CA ASP A 540 2.59 -27.72 -9.40
C ASP A 540 1.91 -28.98 -8.86
N ALA A 541 2.52 -30.15 -9.03
CA ALA A 541 2.01 -31.40 -8.48
C ALA A 541 1.89 -31.37 -6.94
N VAL A 542 2.84 -30.71 -6.25
CA VAL A 542 2.77 -30.51 -4.80
C VAL A 542 1.57 -29.62 -4.44
N CYS A 543 1.35 -28.50 -5.12
CA CYS A 543 0.23 -27.60 -4.89
C CYS A 543 -1.12 -28.34 -5.07
N ASP A 544 -1.25 -29.13 -6.14
CA ASP A 544 -2.50 -29.80 -6.50
C ASP A 544 -2.80 -31.00 -5.60
N GLN A 545 -1.84 -31.92 -5.44
CA GLN A 545 -2.06 -33.18 -4.73
C GLN A 545 -2.19 -32.98 -3.22
N THR A 546 -1.49 -32.00 -2.64
CA THR A 546 -1.67 -31.64 -1.21
C THR A 546 -3.04 -31.04 -0.93
N GLY A 547 -3.69 -30.47 -1.96
CA GLY A 547 -4.94 -29.73 -1.83
C GLY A 547 -4.80 -28.38 -1.12
N TYR A 548 -3.58 -27.85 -1.01
CA TYR A 548 -3.30 -26.60 -0.28
C TYR A 548 -3.96 -25.40 -0.95
N VAL A 549 -3.75 -25.24 -2.26
CA VAL A 549 -4.35 -24.17 -3.06
C VAL A 549 -5.87 -24.30 -3.06
N LYS A 550 -6.40 -25.51 -3.26
CA LYS A 550 -7.84 -25.77 -3.23
C LYS A 550 -8.48 -25.39 -1.89
N ALA A 551 -7.81 -25.66 -0.78
CA ALA A 551 -8.31 -25.29 0.54
C ALA A 551 -8.33 -23.75 0.76
N LEU A 552 -7.45 -23.01 0.08
CA LEU A 552 -7.49 -21.53 0.06
C LEU A 552 -8.59 -21.01 -0.87
N GLU A 553 -8.77 -21.62 -2.06
CA GLU A 553 -9.85 -21.28 -3.00
C GLU A 553 -11.25 -21.45 -2.37
N GLU A 554 -11.43 -22.52 -1.61
CA GLU A 554 -12.70 -22.80 -0.92
C GLU A 554 -13.10 -21.72 0.09
N LYS A 555 -12.16 -20.93 0.64
CA LYS A 555 -12.43 -19.81 1.53
C LYS A 555 -12.99 -18.59 0.81
N ASN A 556 -12.66 -18.42 -0.47
CA ASN A 556 -13.14 -17.38 -1.38
C ASN A 556 -13.15 -15.95 -0.80
N ASP A 557 -12.13 -15.60 -0.04
CA ASP A 557 -11.94 -14.27 0.51
C ASP A 557 -10.69 -13.60 -0.10
N MET A 558 -10.57 -12.27 0.07
CA MET A 558 -9.48 -11.48 -0.51
C MET A 558 -8.11 -11.86 0.05
N GLU A 559 -8.04 -12.27 1.33
CA GLU A 559 -6.79 -12.73 1.95
C GLU A 559 -6.33 -14.07 1.38
N SER A 560 -7.26 -15.02 1.19
CA SER A 560 -6.94 -16.31 0.60
C SER A 560 -6.49 -16.17 -0.86
N ARG A 561 -7.04 -15.20 -1.61
CA ARG A 561 -6.56 -14.87 -2.95
C ARG A 561 -5.11 -14.37 -2.91
N GLY A 562 -4.80 -13.44 -2.01
CA GLY A 562 -3.42 -12.98 -1.82
C GLY A 562 -2.47 -14.09 -1.35
N ARG A 563 -2.95 -15.07 -0.56
CA ARG A 563 -2.15 -16.26 -0.19
C ARG A 563 -1.93 -17.20 -1.37
N ILE A 564 -2.93 -17.38 -2.23
CA ILE A 564 -2.78 -18.17 -3.47
C ILE A 564 -1.74 -17.51 -4.38
N GLU A 565 -1.80 -16.18 -4.53
CA GLU A 565 -0.81 -15.42 -5.29
C GLU A 565 0.61 -15.62 -4.74
N ASN A 566 0.78 -15.62 -3.41
CA ASN A 566 2.08 -15.88 -2.79
C ASN A 566 2.56 -17.32 -3.01
N VAL A 567 1.68 -18.32 -2.98
CA VAL A 567 2.02 -19.71 -3.32
C VAL A 567 2.43 -19.82 -4.79
N GLN A 568 1.71 -19.15 -5.70
CA GLN A 568 2.06 -19.14 -7.12
C GLN A 568 3.39 -18.39 -7.38
N GLU A 569 3.67 -17.34 -6.63
CA GLU A 569 4.90 -16.57 -6.73
C GLU A 569 6.14 -17.37 -6.29
N LEU A 570 6.00 -18.35 -5.40
CA LEU A 570 7.10 -19.27 -5.08
C LEU A 570 7.54 -20.10 -6.30
N LYS A 571 6.64 -20.34 -7.26
CA LYS A 571 7.01 -20.95 -8.55
C LYS A 571 7.89 -20.04 -9.39
N SER A 572 7.65 -18.72 -9.35
CA SER A 572 8.52 -17.75 -10.02
C SER A 572 9.95 -17.81 -9.47
N ASN A 573 10.10 -17.99 -8.14
CA ASN A 573 11.42 -18.19 -7.54
C ASN A 573 12.11 -19.47 -8.00
N ILE A 574 11.37 -20.57 -8.14
CA ILE A 574 11.90 -21.84 -8.66
C ILE A 574 12.40 -21.65 -10.09
N LEU A 575 11.62 -21.01 -10.95
CA LEU A 575 12.01 -20.73 -12.34
C LEU A 575 13.25 -19.81 -12.40
N GLY A 576 13.27 -18.76 -11.62
CA GLY A 576 14.43 -17.87 -11.54
C GLY A 576 15.70 -18.56 -11.02
N PHE A 577 15.56 -19.50 -10.09
CA PHE A 577 16.67 -20.34 -9.60
C PHE A 577 17.24 -21.20 -10.74
N LEU A 578 16.38 -21.87 -11.51
CA LEU A 578 16.78 -22.72 -12.62
C LEU A 578 17.52 -21.94 -13.74
N GLU A 579 17.10 -20.70 -14.00
CA GLU A 579 17.76 -19.83 -14.97
C GLU A 579 19.17 -19.42 -14.52
N GLN A 580 19.32 -19.21 -13.20
CA GLN A 580 20.59 -18.72 -12.63
C GLN A 580 21.57 -19.85 -12.31
N GLN A 581 21.09 -21.06 -11.99
CA GLN A 581 21.89 -22.22 -11.59
C GLN A 581 21.47 -23.50 -12.32
N PRO A 582 21.61 -23.55 -13.64
CA PRO A 582 21.18 -24.71 -14.44
C PRO A 582 21.95 -25.99 -14.12
N GLU A 583 23.16 -25.88 -13.50
CA GLU A 583 23.99 -27.04 -13.12
C GLU A 583 23.49 -27.71 -11.82
N ASP A 584 22.77 -26.99 -10.96
CA ASP A 584 22.21 -27.49 -9.69
C ASP A 584 20.68 -27.45 -9.68
N ALA A 585 20.05 -27.78 -10.80
CA ALA A 585 18.60 -27.74 -11.04
C ALA A 585 17.83 -28.80 -10.22
N THR A 586 18.13 -28.91 -8.92
CA THR A 586 17.58 -29.89 -8.00
C THR A 586 16.74 -29.24 -6.91
N LEU A 587 15.78 -30.01 -6.34
CA LEU A 587 15.01 -29.57 -5.17
C LEU A 587 15.97 -29.19 -4.00
N SER A 588 17.00 -30.01 -3.78
CA SER A 588 17.98 -29.75 -2.71
C SER A 588 18.77 -28.46 -2.96
N GLY A 589 19.16 -28.18 -4.20
CA GLY A 589 19.82 -26.93 -4.59
C GLY A 589 18.96 -25.72 -4.30
N PHE A 590 17.69 -25.78 -4.73
CA PHE A 590 16.72 -24.71 -4.46
C PHE A 590 16.52 -24.46 -2.96
N LEU A 591 16.31 -25.53 -2.16
CA LEU A 591 16.12 -25.40 -0.72
C LEU A 591 17.37 -24.87 0.01
N ASN A 592 18.57 -25.23 -0.46
CA ASN A 592 19.81 -24.69 0.07
C ASN A 592 19.93 -23.20 -0.22
N GLU A 593 19.55 -22.76 -1.41
CA GLU A 593 19.55 -21.34 -1.72
C GLU A 593 18.56 -20.56 -0.83
N ILE A 594 17.33 -21.06 -0.66
CA ILE A 594 16.34 -20.42 0.22
C ILE A 594 16.84 -20.39 1.68
N ALA A 595 17.46 -21.47 2.17
CA ALA A 595 17.98 -21.49 3.54
C ALA A 595 19.03 -20.40 3.77
N LEU A 596 19.90 -20.15 2.79
CA LEU A 596 20.89 -19.08 2.84
C LEU A 596 20.25 -17.68 2.84
N TYR A 597 19.12 -17.52 2.12
CA TYR A 597 18.37 -16.27 2.16
C TYR A 597 17.73 -16.00 3.53
N THR A 598 17.16 -16.99 4.16
CA THR A 598 16.51 -16.84 5.48
C THR A 598 17.52 -16.59 6.59
N ASP A 599 18.73 -17.13 6.52
CA ASP A 599 19.80 -16.85 7.49
C ASP A 599 20.32 -15.40 7.41
N LEU A 600 20.32 -14.80 6.22
CA LEU A 600 20.68 -13.39 6.04
C LEU A 600 19.62 -12.43 6.64
N ASP A 601 18.40 -12.89 6.84
CA ASP A 601 17.32 -12.12 7.46
C ASP A 601 17.46 -11.94 8.98
N SER A 602 18.29 -12.74 9.64
CA SER A 602 18.51 -12.70 11.09
C SER A 602 19.37 -11.51 11.56
N VAL A 603 19.90 -10.71 10.64
CA VAL A 603 20.59 -9.46 10.96
C VAL A 603 19.54 -8.42 11.34
N GLU A 604 19.54 -7.95 12.58
CA GLU A 604 18.72 -6.84 13.05
C GLU A 604 18.80 -5.69 12.03
N ALA A 605 17.63 -5.24 11.58
CA ALA A 605 17.57 -4.13 10.63
C ALA A 605 18.24 -2.90 11.27
N SER A 606 19.37 -2.47 10.72
CA SER A 606 19.98 -1.21 11.12
C SER A 606 18.96 -0.08 10.85
N ASP A 607 19.02 1.02 11.63
CA ASP A 607 18.21 2.23 11.36
C ASP A 607 18.50 2.79 9.96
N ASP A 608 19.64 2.43 9.36
CA ASP A 608 20.00 2.79 7.99
C ASP A 608 19.67 1.64 7.03
N CYS A 609 18.46 1.62 6.50
CA CYS A 609 17.97 0.59 5.57
C CYS A 609 17.04 1.18 4.51
N VAL A 610 17.05 0.57 3.31
CA VAL A 610 16.11 0.89 2.22
C VAL A 610 14.69 0.53 2.66
N THR A 611 13.76 1.42 2.42
CA THR A 611 12.35 1.19 2.75
C THR A 611 11.58 0.70 1.52
N MET A 612 10.99 -0.47 1.58
CA MET A 612 10.20 -1.08 0.52
C MET A 612 8.74 -1.16 0.95
N MET A 613 7.80 -0.73 0.10
CA MET A 613 6.38 -0.72 0.44
C MET A 613 5.48 -0.58 -0.77
N THR A 614 4.19 -0.87 -0.58
CA THR A 614 3.19 -0.51 -1.59
C THR A 614 3.04 1.01 -1.68
N ILE A 615 2.62 1.51 -2.85
CA ILE A 615 2.38 2.94 -3.05
C ILE A 615 1.33 3.47 -2.05
N HIS A 616 0.30 2.69 -1.73
CA HIS A 616 -0.70 3.08 -0.73
C HIS A 616 -0.10 3.31 0.66
N SER A 617 0.86 2.47 1.06
CA SER A 617 1.55 2.60 2.34
C SER A 617 2.51 3.81 2.39
N ALA A 618 2.88 4.33 1.22
CA ALA A 618 3.76 5.50 1.11
C ALA A 618 3.03 6.84 1.30
N LYS A 619 1.69 6.84 1.34
CA LYS A 619 0.92 8.07 1.60
C LYS A 619 1.32 8.66 2.96
N GLY A 620 1.60 9.98 2.99
CA GLY A 620 2.08 10.69 4.18
C GLY A 620 3.59 10.61 4.42
N LEU A 621 4.33 9.72 3.72
CA LEU A 621 5.77 9.61 3.83
C LEU A 621 6.49 10.42 2.73
N GLU A 622 7.84 10.57 2.88
CA GLU A 622 8.66 11.29 1.90
C GLU A 622 10.12 10.85 2.00
N PHE A 623 10.81 10.74 0.87
CA PHE A 623 12.17 10.25 0.79
C PHE A 623 12.99 11.07 -0.21
N PRO A 624 14.31 11.27 0.05
CA PRO A 624 15.20 11.91 -0.93
C PRO A 624 15.19 11.21 -2.29
N VAL A 625 15.20 9.88 -2.32
CA VAL A 625 15.23 9.05 -3.54
C VAL A 625 14.09 8.07 -3.54
N VAL A 626 13.31 8.04 -4.63
CA VAL A 626 12.18 7.12 -4.81
C VAL A 626 12.32 6.36 -6.13
N TYR A 627 12.15 5.04 -6.04
CA TYR A 627 11.95 4.16 -7.18
C TYR A 627 10.49 3.71 -7.19
N VAL A 628 9.82 3.80 -8.35
CA VAL A 628 8.49 3.22 -8.57
C VAL A 628 8.65 2.13 -9.62
N VAL A 629 8.45 0.88 -9.23
CA VAL A 629 8.72 -0.27 -10.09
C VAL A 629 7.45 -0.87 -10.67
N GLY A 630 7.59 -1.51 -11.85
CA GLY A 630 6.48 -2.18 -12.51
C GLY A 630 5.46 -1.23 -13.13
N MET A 631 5.91 -0.14 -13.73
CA MET A 631 5.09 0.81 -14.48
C MET A 631 4.63 0.19 -15.80
N GLU A 632 3.65 -0.71 -15.73
CA GLU A 632 3.18 -1.55 -16.85
C GLU A 632 1.66 -1.65 -16.86
N GLU A 633 1.05 -1.63 -18.06
CA GLU A 633 -0.39 -1.87 -18.24
C GLU A 633 -0.79 -3.24 -17.66
N GLY A 634 -1.88 -3.26 -16.89
CA GLY A 634 -2.34 -4.44 -16.18
C GLY A 634 -1.68 -4.68 -14.81
N ILE A 635 -0.63 -3.91 -14.46
CA ILE A 635 0.01 -3.89 -13.15
C ILE A 635 -0.19 -2.51 -12.51
N PHE A 636 0.28 -1.47 -13.16
CA PHE A 636 0.11 -0.08 -12.76
C PHE A 636 -0.01 0.84 -13.97
N PRO A 637 -1.26 1.17 -14.39
CA PRO A 637 -2.55 0.88 -13.75
C PRO A 637 -2.92 -0.60 -13.75
N GLY A 638 -3.75 -0.99 -12.76
CA GLY A 638 -4.29 -2.34 -12.64
C GLY A 638 -5.17 -2.74 -13.82
N ALA A 639 -5.39 -4.06 -14.02
CA ALA A 639 -6.15 -4.57 -15.15
C ALA A 639 -7.62 -4.08 -15.18
N SER A 640 -8.26 -3.92 -14.04
CA SER A 640 -9.63 -3.40 -13.90
C SER A 640 -9.77 -1.96 -14.41
N ALA A 641 -8.76 -1.12 -14.17
CA ALA A 641 -8.73 0.27 -14.60
C ALA A 641 -8.78 0.46 -16.14
N GLN A 642 -8.59 -0.61 -16.92
CA GLN A 642 -8.74 -0.54 -18.39
C GLN A 642 -10.19 -0.42 -18.84
N TYR A 643 -11.14 -0.81 -17.98
CA TYR A 643 -12.57 -0.87 -18.30
C TYR A 643 -13.42 0.10 -17.48
N ASP A 644 -12.84 0.74 -16.47
CA ASP A 644 -13.51 1.68 -15.56
C ASP A 644 -12.72 2.98 -15.48
N GLN A 645 -13.32 4.06 -15.96
CA GLN A 645 -12.71 5.40 -15.99
C GLN A 645 -12.46 5.95 -14.58
N GLU A 646 -13.36 5.69 -13.64
CA GLU A 646 -13.20 6.16 -12.25
C GLU A 646 -12.05 5.43 -11.55
N GLU A 647 -11.90 4.13 -11.84
CA GLU A 647 -10.79 3.34 -11.33
C GLU A 647 -9.45 3.77 -11.95
N LEU A 648 -9.45 4.11 -13.25
CA LEU A 648 -8.27 4.67 -13.92
C LEU A 648 -7.86 6.00 -13.28
N GLU A 649 -8.81 6.86 -12.95
CA GLU A 649 -8.53 8.13 -12.28
C GLU A 649 -7.97 7.91 -10.86
N GLU A 650 -8.45 6.90 -10.13
CA GLU A 650 -7.88 6.52 -8.82
C GLU A 650 -6.45 6.00 -8.97
N GLU A 651 -6.17 5.12 -9.93
CA GLU A 651 -4.82 4.63 -10.23
C GLU A 651 -3.89 5.79 -10.63
N ARG A 652 -4.40 6.81 -11.35
CA ARG A 652 -3.61 8.00 -11.69
C ARG A 652 -3.33 8.87 -10.47
N ARG A 653 -4.28 9.02 -9.52
CA ARG A 653 -4.01 9.64 -8.22
C ARG A 653 -2.97 8.87 -7.43
N LEU A 654 -3.00 7.54 -7.50
CA LEU A 654 -1.99 6.69 -6.88
C LEU A 654 -0.61 6.92 -7.50
N CYS A 655 -0.53 7.10 -8.84
CA CYS A 655 0.71 7.45 -9.52
C CYS A 655 1.22 8.83 -9.07
N TYR A 656 0.36 9.82 -9.02
CA TYR A 656 0.67 11.15 -8.48
C TYR A 656 1.18 11.08 -7.03
N VAL A 657 0.56 10.25 -6.17
CA VAL A 657 1.03 10.02 -4.82
C VAL A 657 2.44 9.44 -4.85
N ALA A 658 2.70 8.39 -5.65
CA ALA A 658 4.02 7.77 -5.75
C ALA A 658 5.11 8.77 -6.15
N MET A 659 4.87 9.55 -7.21
CA MET A 659 5.82 10.55 -7.72
C MET A 659 6.11 11.63 -6.68
N THR A 660 5.09 12.15 -6.00
CA THR A 660 5.21 13.21 -5.01
C THR A 660 5.79 12.76 -3.65
N ARG A 661 6.20 11.48 -3.53
CA ARG A 661 6.99 11.02 -2.36
C ARG A 661 8.46 11.37 -2.51
N ALA A 662 8.95 11.60 -3.73
CA ALA A 662 10.33 11.94 -4.00
C ALA A 662 10.63 13.41 -3.70
N LYS A 663 11.78 13.65 -3.03
CA LYS A 663 12.31 15.00 -2.79
C LYS A 663 13.26 15.44 -3.90
N GLU A 664 14.24 14.58 -4.22
CA GLU A 664 15.39 14.94 -5.06
C GLU A 664 15.48 14.11 -6.33
N LYS A 665 15.26 12.78 -6.24
CA LYS A 665 15.41 11.87 -7.36
C LYS A 665 14.23 10.93 -7.46
N LEU A 666 13.64 10.84 -8.65
CA LEU A 666 12.56 9.92 -9.00
C LEU A 666 13.01 9.04 -10.17
N THR A 667 12.88 7.72 -9.99
CA THR A 667 13.13 6.73 -11.04
C THR A 667 11.90 5.84 -11.19
N LEU A 668 11.38 5.74 -12.40
CA LEU A 668 10.24 4.91 -12.78
C LEU A 668 10.76 3.75 -13.63
N THR A 669 10.37 2.51 -13.31
CA THR A 669 10.87 1.35 -14.06
C THR A 669 9.76 0.49 -14.61
N ASN A 670 10.01 -0.13 -15.78
CA ASN A 670 9.14 -1.11 -16.40
C ASN A 670 9.96 -2.23 -17.06
N CYS A 671 9.32 -3.36 -17.35
CA CYS A 671 9.95 -4.50 -18.00
C CYS A 671 9.33 -4.77 -19.38
N ARG A 672 10.13 -5.37 -20.30
CA ARG A 672 9.60 -5.87 -21.59
C ARG A 672 8.78 -7.14 -21.41
N GLN A 673 9.13 -7.94 -20.42
CA GLN A 673 8.38 -9.10 -19.95
C GLN A 673 8.53 -9.21 -18.44
N ARG A 674 7.49 -9.70 -17.79
CA ARG A 674 7.48 -9.91 -16.34
C ARG A 674 6.84 -11.23 -16.00
N MET A 675 7.48 -11.98 -15.13
CA MET A 675 6.91 -13.16 -14.52
C MET A 675 6.22 -12.77 -13.21
N LEU A 676 4.93 -13.01 -13.15
CA LEU A 676 4.14 -12.87 -11.92
C LEU A 676 3.27 -14.12 -11.79
N TYR A 677 3.19 -14.66 -10.58
CA TYR A 677 2.37 -15.85 -10.27
C TYR A 677 2.67 -17.06 -11.17
N GLY A 678 3.95 -17.25 -11.52
CA GLY A 678 4.42 -18.33 -12.38
C GLY A 678 4.03 -18.19 -13.85
N ARG A 679 3.57 -17.01 -14.28
CA ARG A 679 3.21 -16.73 -15.68
C ARG A 679 3.99 -15.53 -16.19
N THR A 680 4.64 -15.68 -17.32
CA THR A 680 5.33 -14.57 -17.99
C THR A 680 4.36 -13.85 -18.90
N SER A 681 4.26 -12.54 -18.73
CA SER A 681 3.49 -11.63 -19.58
C SER A 681 4.40 -10.55 -20.17
N ALA A 682 4.10 -10.13 -21.40
CA ALA A 682 4.75 -9.00 -22.06
C ALA A 682 3.78 -7.82 -22.07
N ASN A 683 3.83 -7.01 -21.02
CA ASN A 683 2.95 -5.87 -20.86
C ASN A 683 3.51 -4.65 -21.61
N ARG A 684 2.63 -3.74 -22.03
CA ARG A 684 3.07 -2.42 -22.52
C ARG A 684 3.53 -1.59 -21.34
N ALA A 685 4.42 -0.63 -21.61
CA ALA A 685 4.74 0.40 -20.63
C ALA A 685 3.44 1.12 -20.17
N SER A 686 3.40 1.50 -18.92
CA SER A 686 2.26 2.22 -18.34
C SER A 686 1.96 3.49 -19.12
N ARG A 687 0.69 3.75 -19.41
CA ARG A 687 0.24 5.02 -20.02
C ARG A 687 0.64 6.24 -19.22
N PHE A 688 0.81 6.12 -17.91
CA PHE A 688 1.26 7.22 -17.06
C PHE A 688 2.66 7.71 -17.41
N LEU A 689 3.52 6.86 -18.00
CA LEU A 689 4.83 7.26 -18.49
C LEU A 689 4.73 8.12 -19.76
N GLU A 690 3.72 7.88 -20.60
CA GLU A 690 3.45 8.66 -21.81
C GLU A 690 2.81 10.01 -21.51
N GLU A 691 2.22 10.18 -20.32
CA GLU A 691 1.63 11.41 -19.82
C GLU A 691 2.67 12.41 -19.28
N ILE A 692 3.94 11.98 -19.10
CA ILE A 692 5.04 12.84 -18.64
C ILE A 692 5.67 13.57 -19.84
N PRO A 693 5.84 14.90 -19.80
CA PRO A 693 6.51 15.66 -20.87
C PRO A 693 7.97 15.21 -21.07
N GLU A 694 8.41 15.17 -22.31
CA GLU A 694 9.77 14.71 -22.65
C GLU A 694 10.87 15.57 -22.03
N GLU A 695 10.63 16.87 -21.82
CA GLU A 695 11.57 17.79 -21.14
C GLU A 695 11.75 17.48 -19.66
N ASN A 696 10.77 16.85 -19.00
CA ASN A 696 10.83 16.51 -17.57
C ASN A 696 11.31 15.08 -17.32
N MET A 697 11.56 14.28 -18.37
CA MET A 697 12.03 12.91 -18.22
C MET A 697 13.21 12.56 -19.12
N ARG A 698 13.97 11.56 -18.67
CA ARG A 698 14.97 10.87 -19.46
C ARG A 698 14.64 9.39 -19.54
N TRP A 699 14.24 8.92 -20.72
CA TRP A 699 13.92 7.51 -20.91
C TRP A 699 15.15 6.72 -21.37
N GLU A 700 15.66 5.88 -20.48
CA GLU A 700 16.77 4.97 -20.76
C GLU A 700 16.24 3.64 -21.31
N SER A 701 16.75 3.21 -22.47
CA SER A 701 16.36 1.97 -23.16
C SER A 701 14.87 1.94 -23.57
N LYS A 702 14.36 3.09 -24.07
CA LYS A 702 12.98 3.18 -24.59
C LYS A 702 12.75 2.05 -25.60
N PRO A 703 11.65 1.27 -25.50
CA PRO A 703 11.33 0.27 -26.50
C PRO A 703 11.10 0.95 -27.85
N GLU A 704 11.80 0.51 -28.89
CA GLU A 704 11.47 0.97 -30.23
C GLU A 704 10.07 0.46 -30.62
N PRO A 705 9.22 1.32 -31.19
CA PRO A 705 7.94 0.87 -31.69
C PRO A 705 8.18 -0.20 -32.75
N ARG A 706 7.72 -1.43 -32.53
CA ARG A 706 7.70 -2.48 -33.54
C ARG A 706 6.65 -2.09 -34.58
N PHE A 707 6.95 -1.14 -35.45
CA PHE A 707 6.25 -1.01 -36.71
C PHE A 707 6.73 -2.16 -37.60
N GLY A 708 5.97 -3.25 -37.61
CA GLY A 708 5.98 -4.22 -38.68
C GLY A 708 5.34 -3.60 -39.91
N GLY A 709 5.99 -2.59 -40.49
CA GLY A 709 5.78 -2.20 -41.84
C GLY A 709 6.57 -3.16 -42.71
N MET A 710 5.93 -4.11 -43.36
CA MET A 710 6.45 -4.70 -44.58
C MET A 710 6.55 -3.56 -45.57
N GLU A 711 7.69 -2.91 -45.65
CA GLU A 711 8.08 -2.23 -46.87
C GLU A 711 8.31 -3.30 -47.94
N HIS A 712 7.30 -3.52 -48.77
CA HIS A 712 7.46 -4.16 -50.07
C HIS A 712 8.26 -3.18 -50.93
N ASP A 713 9.57 -3.35 -50.97
CA ASP A 713 10.41 -2.88 -52.04
C ASP A 713 10.13 -3.75 -53.27
N GLY A 714 9.22 -3.29 -54.10
CA GLY A 714 8.79 -3.96 -55.35
C GLY A 714 8.94 -3.02 -56.51
N THR A 715 10.22 -2.79 -56.92
CA THR A 715 10.55 -2.26 -58.24
C THR A 715 10.23 -3.34 -59.27
N PHE A 716 9.10 -3.28 -59.96
CA PHE A 716 8.94 -3.75 -61.30
C PHE A 716 7.98 -2.84 -62.06
N GLY A 717 8.50 -2.31 -63.15
CA GLY A 717 7.82 -1.41 -64.09
C GLY A 717 6.82 -2.11 -64.97
N GLY A 718 5.92 -1.26 -65.53
CA GLY A 718 5.35 -1.46 -66.82
C GLY A 718 3.88 -1.82 -66.87
N ASP A 719 3.16 -0.86 -67.26
CA ASP A 719 2.10 -0.77 -68.27
C ASP A 719 0.65 -0.58 -67.80
N ARG A 720 0.19 0.54 -68.34
CA ARG A 720 -1.19 1.05 -68.41
C ARG A 720 -2.19 -0.02 -68.89
N TYR A 721 -3.40 0.02 -68.36
CA TYR A 721 -4.62 0.17 -69.14
C TYR A 721 -5.74 0.78 -68.32
N GLU A 722 -6.45 1.71 -68.93
CA GLU A 722 -7.62 2.46 -68.47
C GLU A 722 -8.90 1.61 -68.51
N ASP A 723 -9.90 2.17 -67.94
CA ASP A 723 -11.36 1.98 -68.01
C ASP A 723 -11.99 1.21 -66.82
N GLY A 724 -12.99 1.71 -66.15
CA GLY A 724 -14.03 2.65 -66.32
C GLY A 724 -15.28 2.18 -65.65
N TRP A 725 -15.98 3.03 -64.87
CA TRP A 725 -17.38 2.92 -64.46
C TRP A 725 -17.77 1.81 -63.47
N GLY A 726 -18.51 1.94 -62.41
CA GLY A 726 -19.43 2.98 -61.96
C GLY A 726 -20.30 2.43 -60.83
N SER A 727 -20.71 3.32 -59.95
CA SER A 727 -21.96 3.31 -59.19
C SER A 727 -22.28 2.26 -58.11
N SER A 728 -22.45 2.81 -56.89
CA SER A 728 -23.34 2.34 -55.78
C SER A 728 -24.81 2.19 -56.22
N PRO A 729 -25.80 1.72 -55.46
CA PRO A 729 -25.93 1.77 -54.00
C PRO A 729 -26.81 0.67 -53.31
N ALA A 730 -26.71 0.65 -51.97
CA ALA A 730 -27.81 0.56 -51.02
C ALA A 730 -28.57 -0.74 -50.66
N ARG A 731 -28.67 -0.92 -49.36
CA ARG A 731 -29.83 -1.31 -48.54
C ARG A 731 -30.06 -2.76 -48.13
N ALA A 732 -30.07 -2.88 -46.82
CA ALA A 732 -31.14 -3.39 -45.95
C ALA A 732 -31.26 -4.89 -45.69
N GLY A 733 -31.14 -5.25 -44.40
CA GLY A 733 -32.24 -5.89 -43.69
C GLY A 733 -32.14 -7.38 -43.43
N GLY A 734 -32.39 -7.73 -42.17
CA GLY A 734 -32.97 -8.99 -41.74
C GLY A 734 -32.04 -10.03 -41.08
N SER A 735 -32.00 -10.14 -39.86
CA SER A 735 -32.69 -10.87 -38.78
C SER A 735 -32.77 -12.40 -38.93
N TRP A 736 -32.55 -13.02 -37.75
CA TRP A 736 -32.95 -14.37 -37.28
C TRP A 736 -32.03 -15.57 -37.66
N SER A 737 -31.58 -16.35 -36.79
CA SER A 737 -31.95 -17.18 -35.66
C SER A 737 -31.27 -18.54 -35.74
N SER A 738 -30.84 -19.00 -34.57
CA SER A 738 -30.82 -20.35 -34.02
C SER A 738 -30.13 -21.51 -34.77
N GLY A 739 -29.27 -22.16 -34.00
CA GLY A 739 -29.31 -23.64 -33.87
C GLY A 739 -28.25 -24.41 -34.58
N GLY A 740 -27.53 -25.24 -33.84
CA GLY A 740 -26.91 -26.44 -34.43
C GLY A 740 -25.62 -26.92 -33.80
N VAL A 741 -25.76 -27.79 -32.86
CA VAL A 741 -24.73 -28.73 -32.33
C VAL A 741 -24.24 -29.64 -33.47
N HIS A 742 -22.92 -29.92 -33.52
CA HIS A 742 -22.33 -31.25 -33.86
C HIS A 742 -20.80 -31.23 -33.76
N SER A 743 -20.28 -31.94 -32.82
CA SER A 743 -19.52 -33.19 -32.78
C SER A 743 -18.26 -33.31 -33.64
N TYR A 744 -17.14 -33.50 -32.95
CA TYR A 744 -15.94 -34.32 -33.21
C TYR A 744 -15.56 -34.74 -34.62
N ARG A 745 -14.32 -34.45 -34.98
CA ARG A 745 -13.37 -35.43 -35.58
C ARG A 745 -11.93 -34.91 -35.59
N ALA A 746 -11.02 -35.72 -35.08
CA ALA A 746 -9.57 -35.53 -35.22
C ALA A 746 -9.12 -35.91 -36.65
N PRO A 747 -8.05 -35.36 -37.17
CA PRO A 747 -7.30 -35.96 -38.25
C PRO A 747 -5.85 -36.30 -37.92
N ALA A 748 -5.54 -37.41 -38.34
CA ALA A 748 -4.40 -38.21 -38.73
C ALA A 748 -3.01 -37.53 -38.87
N GLN A 749 -2.04 -38.33 -38.47
CA GLN A 749 -0.59 -38.22 -38.65
C GLN A 749 -0.16 -37.98 -40.10
N ALA A 750 0.90 -37.20 -40.28
CA ALA A 750 1.70 -37.17 -41.50
C ALA A 750 3.20 -37.23 -41.17
N PRO A 751 4.05 -37.68 -42.08
CA PRO A 751 5.18 -38.55 -41.80
C PRO A 751 6.52 -37.82 -41.58
N GLN A 752 7.40 -38.51 -40.86
CA GLN A 752 8.82 -38.18 -40.65
C GLN A 752 9.61 -38.21 -41.95
N ARG A 753 10.54 -37.28 -42.14
CA ARG A 753 11.71 -37.43 -43.02
C ARG A 753 12.96 -36.77 -42.40
N PRO A 754 14.18 -37.18 -42.84
CA PRO A 754 15.30 -37.42 -41.92
C PRO A 754 16.31 -36.29 -41.80
N LEU A 755 17.13 -36.41 -40.75
CA LEU A 755 18.31 -35.56 -40.44
C LEU A 755 19.29 -35.45 -41.60
N ALA A 756 19.64 -34.24 -41.98
CA ALA A 756 20.83 -33.95 -42.76
C ALA A 756 21.76 -33.01 -41.95
N SER A 757 22.99 -33.42 -41.85
CA SER A 757 24.13 -32.76 -41.23
C SER A 757 24.32 -31.33 -41.72
N VAL A 758 24.47 -30.37 -40.77
CA VAL A 758 24.89 -29.01 -41.10
C VAL A 758 26.30 -28.78 -40.59
N ARG A 759 27.12 -28.40 -41.54
CA ARG A 759 28.49 -27.94 -41.37
C ARG A 759 28.58 -26.67 -40.56
N GLN A 760 29.59 -26.61 -39.70
CA GLN A 760 30.08 -25.41 -39.01
C GLN A 760 30.28 -24.25 -39.98
N ALA A 761 29.69 -23.10 -39.64
CA ALA A 761 30.15 -21.81 -40.12
C ALA A 761 30.56 -20.99 -38.93
N SER A 762 31.86 -20.71 -38.88
CA SER A 762 32.48 -19.79 -37.97
C SER A 762 32.04 -18.35 -38.24
N SER A 763 31.39 -17.68 -37.29
CA SER A 763 31.26 -16.23 -37.35
C SER A 763 31.86 -15.58 -36.10
N ALA A 764 32.56 -14.52 -36.34
CA ALA A 764 33.46 -13.78 -35.48
C ALA A 764 32.86 -13.35 -34.12
N ARG A 765 33.53 -13.71 -33.04
CA ARG A 765 33.40 -13.09 -31.72
C ARG A 765 33.77 -11.61 -31.83
N LYS A 766 32.80 -10.75 -31.54
CA LYS A 766 33.06 -9.40 -31.07
C LYS A 766 33.34 -9.46 -29.55
N ASN A 767 34.43 -8.86 -29.16
CA ASN A 767 34.99 -8.82 -27.83
C ASN A 767 33.97 -8.41 -26.78
N ALA A 768 33.61 -9.36 -25.91
CA ALA A 768 33.17 -9.06 -24.57
C ALA A 768 34.42 -8.81 -23.72
N ALA A 769 34.41 -7.73 -22.94
CA ALA A 769 35.44 -7.44 -21.98
C ALA A 769 35.60 -8.66 -21.05
N PRO A 770 36.82 -8.98 -20.61
CA PRO A 770 37.02 -10.15 -19.75
C PRO A 770 36.31 -9.94 -18.43
N ALA A 771 35.56 -10.93 -17.99
CA ALA A 771 35.00 -11.02 -16.65
C ALA A 771 36.18 -10.81 -15.66
N ALA A 772 36.01 -9.86 -14.74
CA ALA A 772 37.00 -9.63 -13.69
C ALA A 772 37.24 -10.94 -12.93
N PRO A 773 38.47 -11.29 -12.62
CA PRO A 773 38.78 -12.51 -11.89
C PRO A 773 38.05 -12.48 -10.54
N LEU A 774 37.45 -13.59 -10.15
CA LEU A 774 36.85 -13.78 -8.83
C LEU A 774 37.86 -13.35 -7.76
N LEU A 775 37.42 -12.44 -6.89
CA LEU A 775 38.24 -11.96 -5.79
C LEU A 775 38.57 -13.15 -4.87
N GLN A 776 39.83 -13.61 -4.89
CA GLN A 776 40.25 -14.72 -4.04
C GLN A 776 40.57 -14.19 -2.64
N LEU A 777 39.73 -14.52 -1.69
CA LEU A 777 39.88 -14.15 -0.29
C LEU A 777 40.17 -15.39 0.55
N GLN A 778 40.94 -15.19 1.62
CA GLN A 778 41.22 -16.19 2.64
C GLN A 778 40.89 -15.64 4.03
N GLN A 779 40.69 -16.52 4.97
CA GLN A 779 40.48 -16.13 6.37
C GLN A 779 41.66 -15.28 6.85
N GLY A 780 41.39 -14.13 7.45
CA GLY A 780 42.39 -13.17 7.93
C GLY A 780 42.69 -12.04 6.95
N ASP A 781 42.21 -12.11 5.70
CA ASP A 781 42.43 -11.03 4.73
C ASP A 781 41.67 -9.75 5.16
N MET A 782 42.33 -8.61 4.98
CA MET A 782 41.70 -7.31 5.13
C MET A 782 41.07 -6.91 3.81
N VAL A 783 39.81 -6.46 3.87
CA VAL A 783 39.05 -6.03 2.71
C VAL A 783 38.42 -4.67 2.95
N GLU A 784 38.17 -3.93 1.88
CA GLU A 784 37.41 -2.70 1.92
C GLU A 784 36.22 -2.82 0.97
N HIS A 785 35.03 -2.73 1.52
CA HIS A 785 33.80 -2.73 0.77
C HIS A 785 33.26 -1.31 0.65
N THR A 786 32.84 -0.93 -0.53
CA THR A 786 32.41 0.44 -0.83
C THR A 786 31.28 0.95 0.06
N ALA A 787 30.37 0.07 0.51
CA ALA A 787 29.27 0.44 1.39
C ALA A 787 29.51 0.13 2.88
N PHE A 788 30.44 -0.79 3.22
CA PHE A 788 30.62 -1.27 4.60
C PHE A 788 31.99 -0.87 5.20
N GLY A 789 32.85 -0.21 4.41
CA GLY A 789 34.16 0.22 4.86
C GLY A 789 35.16 -0.94 4.98
N LYS A 790 36.13 -0.78 5.87
CA LYS A 790 37.17 -1.77 6.10
C LYS A 790 36.67 -2.88 7.01
N GLY A 791 37.15 -4.11 6.74
CA GLY A 791 36.78 -5.27 7.52
C GLY A 791 37.78 -6.42 7.32
N MET A 792 37.72 -7.41 8.24
CA MET A 792 38.55 -8.61 8.18
C MET A 792 37.72 -9.82 7.82
N VAL A 793 38.16 -10.63 6.89
CA VAL A 793 37.52 -11.88 6.49
C VAL A 793 37.63 -12.92 7.59
N LEU A 794 36.51 -13.34 8.14
CA LEU A 794 36.44 -14.33 9.22
C LEU A 794 36.43 -15.77 8.68
N SER A 795 35.76 -15.99 7.57
CA SER A 795 35.69 -17.30 6.89
C SER A 795 35.30 -17.12 5.43
N VAL A 796 35.78 -18.06 4.59
CA VAL A 796 35.35 -18.16 3.18
C VAL A 796 34.94 -19.60 2.93
N ARG A 797 33.69 -19.81 2.43
CA ARG A 797 33.17 -21.13 2.09
C ARG A 797 32.90 -21.18 0.59
N PRO A 798 33.53 -22.07 -0.17
CA PRO A 798 33.19 -22.28 -1.58
C PRO A 798 31.77 -22.79 -1.74
N MET A 799 31.05 -22.27 -2.74
CA MET A 799 29.66 -22.63 -3.01
C MET A 799 29.40 -22.61 -4.51
N GLY A 800 29.34 -23.80 -5.14
CA GLY A 800 28.86 -24.02 -6.52
C GLY A 800 29.26 -22.94 -7.56
N GLY A 801 30.56 -22.63 -7.69
CA GLY A 801 31.05 -21.61 -8.65
C GLY A 801 31.13 -20.17 -8.12
N ASP A 802 30.85 -19.97 -6.83
CA ASP A 802 31.03 -18.71 -6.07
C ASP A 802 31.63 -19.04 -4.69
N ALA A 803 31.84 -18.05 -3.83
CA ALA A 803 32.21 -18.26 -2.45
C ALA A 803 31.50 -17.26 -1.53
N LEU A 804 31.05 -17.75 -0.37
CA LEU A 804 30.47 -16.95 0.71
C LEU A 804 31.62 -16.52 1.64
N ALA A 805 31.88 -15.23 1.71
CA ALA A 805 32.81 -14.65 2.66
C ALA A 805 32.06 -14.05 3.85
N GLU A 806 32.45 -14.43 5.06
CA GLU A 806 32.04 -13.74 6.28
C GLU A 806 33.10 -12.72 6.64
N VAL A 807 32.74 -11.43 6.68
CA VAL A 807 33.65 -10.31 6.90
C VAL A 807 33.18 -9.52 8.13
N ALA A 808 34.08 -9.25 9.06
CA ALA A 808 33.84 -8.33 10.16
C ALA A 808 34.29 -6.93 9.76
N PHE A 809 33.36 -6.06 9.49
CA PHE A 809 33.59 -4.66 9.15
C PHE A 809 33.65 -3.79 10.40
N ASP A 810 34.51 -2.79 10.40
CA ASP A 810 34.77 -1.91 11.55
C ASP A 810 33.52 -1.06 11.91
N THR A 811 32.70 -0.72 10.90
CA THR A 811 31.56 0.20 11.05
C THR A 811 30.20 -0.50 11.21
N VAL A 812 30.04 -1.71 10.65
CA VAL A 812 28.73 -2.40 10.55
C VAL A 812 28.77 -3.84 11.09
N GLY A 813 29.86 -4.25 11.76
CA GLY A 813 30.02 -5.58 12.34
C GLY A 813 30.14 -6.69 11.29
N LYS A 814 29.74 -7.93 11.66
CA LYS A 814 29.92 -9.11 10.80
C LYS A 814 28.90 -9.13 9.67
N LYS A 815 29.34 -9.36 8.44
CA LYS A 815 28.51 -9.51 7.23
C LYS A 815 28.96 -10.75 6.46
N LYS A 816 27.98 -11.42 5.83
CA LYS A 816 28.20 -12.55 4.90
C LYS A 816 27.93 -12.04 3.48
N LEU A 817 28.90 -12.16 2.60
CA LEU A 817 28.88 -11.62 1.24
C LEU A 817 29.24 -12.71 0.23
N MET A 818 28.48 -12.80 -0.86
CA MET A 818 28.80 -13.65 -2.01
C MET A 818 29.86 -12.96 -2.85
N LEU A 819 31.01 -13.58 -3.05
CA LEU A 819 32.18 -12.94 -3.67
C LEU A 819 31.96 -12.55 -5.14
N LYS A 820 31.15 -13.30 -5.87
CA LYS A 820 30.84 -12.98 -7.26
C LYS A 820 30.05 -11.66 -7.39
N SER A 821 29.17 -11.42 -6.45
CA SER A 821 28.32 -10.21 -6.42
C SER A 821 28.98 -9.06 -5.67
N ALA A 822 29.57 -9.34 -4.53
CA ALA A 822 30.25 -8.34 -3.71
C ALA A 822 31.67 -7.97 -4.25
N GLY A 823 32.30 -8.84 -5.05
CA GLY A 823 33.65 -8.62 -5.59
C GLY A 823 33.76 -7.39 -6.47
N ALA A 824 32.68 -6.94 -7.10
CA ALA A 824 32.65 -5.68 -7.85
C ALA A 824 32.70 -4.43 -6.94
N HIS A 825 32.36 -4.59 -5.66
CA HIS A 825 32.25 -3.51 -4.66
C HIS A 825 33.20 -3.69 -3.49
N MET A 826 34.06 -4.71 -3.56
CA MET A 826 34.99 -5.07 -2.51
C MET A 826 36.42 -5.26 -3.08
N ARG A 827 37.39 -4.74 -2.40
CA ARG A 827 38.79 -4.93 -2.75
C ARG A 827 39.57 -5.51 -1.56
N LYS A 828 40.54 -6.36 -1.84
CA LYS A 828 41.51 -6.82 -0.85
C LYS A 828 42.48 -5.69 -0.59
N LEU A 829 42.79 -5.40 0.67
CA LEU A 829 43.72 -4.37 1.13
C LEU A 829 45.13 -4.90 1.25
#